data_79eff4723c946a6d8f2e7064f74d0ffa
#
_entry.id   79eff4723c946a6d8f2e7064f74d0ffa
#
_cell.length_a   1.000
_cell.length_b   1.000
_cell.length_c   1.000
_cell.angle_alpha   90.00
_cell.angle_beta   90.00
_cell.angle_gamma   90.00
#
_symmetry.space_group_name_H-M   'P 1'
#
loop_
_entity.id
_entity.type
_entity.pdbx_description
1 polymer ?
#
loop_
_entity_poly.entity_id
_entity_poly.type
_entity_poly.pdbx_seq_one_letter_code
_entity_poly.pdbx_strand_id
1 'polypeptide(L)'
;MNAVRAALFCAALVLPLVVGSKVADSQDFCFKNHFILDYPCGVQAGTAPPTFQIPHVPAGANHWTAIGPDGANVVTLTIDPIVPTIAFAGTTGSGVLKTTDGGASWAPANAGLATTNVLALAIDAATPSTLYAGTDAGVFKSTDGGQSWAAANGGMDGAPSIVVNALAIDPSSPTTLYAGTSAGVFKTTNGAASWTSINTGLSGLAARVITIDPTAPSTVYIAVDDNVSYVNYGVFKSTNGGTTWAKIYTTPLGEDGGAPPVTALAIDPRSPSRLYLVVAFNQVLTSSDGGSWSDLKAPAHDVWSLAVDPSSPATIYVGTYSGLIFRTTDGGSHWAVSDGLAASGVNVIATAAPAPGIVYAGGHNGVFRSSDSAQTWAHLTLGIRNVGVYPLAVDPTDSSMIYTTANGVVTKTTDGGAHWADLINGLSGEWIERLVIDPVSPSTVYAGKIPPFGSSAIYKSTDAGVHWTTVLTVAGPSLRTLTIAPTQPSTLYVGVNSTGVLKSTDGGASWAPANNGLIAAGPYVSAFGVDPSTADTVYAATDPTGPLPGTPVKIFKSTDGAAHWREVPLPIDFPLTMEITSLVIDPVTPSTIYAPYTDTGDQGGLLKSSDGGETWIDVSQNLPPGPVGKLLIGSGSPTEVYALTPAGIFASRDGAMTWTPIDDAGLPNVGVSDLAIDGTGSVLRAATIGGLFEYQLSGGSSSTRTGSPSITAPVIEYYNSAFDDFFITSNTDEIAKLDSGTTAGWTRTGLQFNAYAARASGTAPVCRFFSTAFAPKSSHFYTPFASECAAVHTNPNWLLESGAVFYIVLPTRDGLCAAGLTPVYRLYNNGQGGAPNHRYTTDVTARAQMIERGWVPEGLGPDAVEMCSPL
;
A
#
# COMPACT_ATOMS: atom_id res chain seq x y z
N MET A 1 -21.68 -16.15 36.78
CA MET A 1 -22.80 -16.98 36.27
C MET A 1 -23.69 -16.11 35.38
N ASN A 2 -23.18 -15.53 34.30
CA ASN A 2 -24.04 -14.84 33.29
C ASN A 2 -23.25 -14.60 31.95
N ALA A 3 -22.32 -15.48 31.67
CA ALA A 3 -21.58 -15.43 30.38
C ALA A 3 -21.78 -16.69 29.50
N VAL A 4 -22.78 -17.51 29.79
CA VAL A 4 -23.02 -18.82 29.13
C VAL A 4 -24.31 -18.86 28.30
N ARG A 5 -24.96 -17.73 28.01
CA ARG A 5 -26.23 -17.72 27.25
C ARG A 5 -26.18 -17.08 25.85
N ALA A 6 -25.02 -16.66 25.36
CA ALA A 6 -24.89 -16.08 24.00
C ALA A 6 -24.28 -17.03 22.94
N ALA A 7 -23.88 -18.24 23.32
CA ALA A 7 -23.23 -19.19 22.40
C ALA A 7 -24.12 -20.36 21.91
N LEU A 8 -25.44 -20.27 22.06
CA LEU A 8 -26.37 -21.40 21.78
C LEU A 8 -27.47 -21.07 20.76
N PHE A 9 -27.30 -20.11 19.87
CA PHE A 9 -28.32 -19.80 18.85
C PHE A 9 -27.86 -19.82 17.38
N CYS A 10 -26.72 -20.42 17.09
CA CYS A 10 -26.23 -20.63 15.69
C CYS A 10 -25.99 -22.10 15.31
N ALA A 11 -26.72 -23.04 15.94
CA ALA A 11 -26.65 -24.46 15.57
C ALA A 11 -28.05 -25.09 15.46
N ALA A 12 -28.82 -24.69 14.45
CA ALA A 12 -29.95 -25.50 13.95
C ALA A 12 -30.59 -24.82 12.73
N LEU A 13 -30.13 -25.15 11.53
CA LEU A 13 -30.93 -25.39 10.33
C LEU A 13 -30.01 -25.74 9.16
N VAL A 14 -29.61 -27.00 9.06
CA VAL A 14 -29.20 -27.63 7.81
C VAL A 14 -30.05 -28.89 7.68
N LEU A 15 -30.98 -28.85 6.78
CA LEU A 15 -31.62 -30.05 6.20
C LEU A 15 -31.45 -29.98 4.66
N PRO A 16 -31.14 -31.10 4.00
CA PRO A 16 -30.59 -31.13 2.67
C PRO A 16 -31.66 -31.14 1.59
N LEU A 17 -31.45 -30.47 0.49
CA LEU A 17 -32.09 -30.79 -0.80
C LEU A 17 -30.99 -31.08 -1.82
N VAL A 18 -30.92 -32.33 -2.19
CA VAL A 18 -30.23 -32.85 -3.33
C VAL A 18 -30.97 -32.43 -4.59
N VAL A 19 -30.33 -31.92 -5.61
CA VAL A 19 -30.33 -32.27 -7.03
C VAL A 19 -29.50 -31.30 -7.86
N GLY A 20 -28.60 -31.83 -8.69
CA GLY A 20 -28.11 -31.18 -9.89
C GLY A 20 -26.62 -30.81 -9.92
N SER A 21 -25.87 -31.74 -10.46
CA SER A 21 -24.47 -31.60 -10.89
C SER A 21 -24.16 -30.32 -11.67
N LYS A 22 -23.27 -29.50 -11.13
CA LYS A 22 -22.25 -28.76 -11.86
C LYS A 22 -21.06 -28.57 -10.94
N VAL A 23 -19.90 -28.96 -11.42
CA VAL A 23 -18.60 -28.71 -10.81
C VAL A 23 -18.50 -27.20 -10.60
N ALA A 24 -18.55 -26.75 -9.35
CA ALA A 24 -18.23 -25.39 -8.98
C ALA A 24 -16.74 -25.34 -8.68
N ASP A 25 -16.07 -24.44 -9.38
CA ASP A 25 -14.67 -24.05 -9.21
C ASP A 25 -14.43 -23.66 -7.75
N SER A 26 -13.35 -24.21 -7.19
CA SER A 26 -12.92 -23.98 -5.81
C SER A 26 -12.20 -22.63 -5.69
N GLN A 27 -12.93 -21.54 -5.72
CA GLN A 27 -12.37 -20.19 -5.51
C GLN A 27 -13.08 -19.32 -4.48
N ASP A 28 -13.92 -19.88 -3.63
CA ASP A 28 -14.59 -19.10 -2.59
C ASP A 28 -14.26 -19.61 -1.19
N PHE A 29 -13.02 -19.38 -0.73
CA PHE A 29 -12.72 -19.33 0.71
C PHE A 29 -11.60 -18.33 0.96
N CYS A 30 -11.96 -17.04 0.91
CA CYS A 30 -11.17 -16.00 1.56
C CYS A 30 -11.43 -16.04 3.06
N PHE A 31 -10.38 -16.28 3.82
CA PHE A 31 -10.43 -16.36 5.27
C PHE A 31 -10.80 -15.01 5.88
N LYS A 32 -11.95 -14.92 6.51
CA LYS A 32 -12.22 -13.91 7.53
C LYS A 32 -11.48 -14.31 8.80
N ASN A 33 -10.23 -13.96 8.90
CA ASN A 33 -9.55 -13.93 10.19
C ASN A 33 -9.72 -12.56 10.82
N HIS A 34 -10.29 -12.55 12.00
CA HIS A 34 -10.34 -11.42 12.91
C HIS A 34 -8.92 -10.88 13.13
N PHE A 35 -8.66 -9.70 12.70
CA PHE A 35 -7.42 -8.93 12.70
C PHE A 35 -6.72 -8.87 11.35
N ILE A 36 -7.29 -8.16 10.41
CA ILE A 36 -6.63 -7.36 9.38
C ILE A 36 -7.75 -6.79 8.50
N LEU A 37 -7.65 -5.52 8.22
CA LEU A 37 -8.42 -4.69 7.29
C LEU A 37 -9.07 -5.50 6.15
N ASP A 38 -10.36 -5.27 5.89
CA ASP A 38 -11.10 -5.76 4.73
C ASP A 38 -10.34 -5.42 3.43
N TYR A 39 -9.62 -6.41 2.90
CA TYR A 39 -9.18 -6.36 1.51
C TYR A 39 -10.31 -6.88 0.63
N PRO A 40 -10.75 -6.16 -0.40
CA PRO A 40 -11.65 -6.73 -1.38
C PRO A 40 -10.94 -7.89 -2.09
N CYS A 41 -11.44 -9.10 -1.96
CA CYS A 41 -11.04 -10.25 -2.75
C CYS A 41 -11.52 -10.06 -4.19
N GLY A 42 -10.65 -9.69 -5.09
CA GLY A 42 -11.00 -9.53 -6.50
C GLY A 42 -9.95 -8.86 -7.34
N VAL A 43 -8.69 -9.32 -7.32
CA VAL A 43 -7.76 -9.00 -8.39
C VAL A 43 -7.46 -10.28 -9.16
N GLN A 44 -7.96 -10.33 -10.38
CA GLN A 44 -7.56 -11.37 -11.34
C GLN A 44 -6.04 -11.34 -11.54
N ALA A 45 -5.43 -12.51 -11.44
CA ALA A 45 -4.05 -12.71 -11.82
C ALA A 45 -3.89 -12.42 -13.33
N GLY A 46 -3.15 -11.37 -13.64
CA GLY A 46 -2.80 -11.07 -15.02
C GLY A 46 -2.33 -9.65 -15.21
N THR A 47 -1.12 -9.36 -14.82
CA THR A 47 -0.07 -8.52 -15.42
C THR A 47 0.91 -8.09 -14.33
N ALA A 48 2.19 -8.35 -14.53
CA ALA A 48 3.26 -7.89 -13.63
C ALA A 48 3.17 -6.35 -13.47
N PRO A 49 3.22 -5.84 -12.22
CA PRO A 49 3.27 -4.40 -12.02
C PRO A 49 4.59 -3.84 -12.56
N PRO A 50 4.58 -2.63 -13.13
CA PRO A 50 5.80 -1.96 -13.57
C PRO A 50 6.71 -1.73 -12.37
N THR A 51 8.00 -1.88 -12.57
CA THR A 51 9.07 -1.58 -11.62
C THR A 51 8.95 -0.13 -11.14
N PHE A 52 8.52 0.05 -9.91
CA PHE A 52 8.38 1.36 -9.30
C PHE A 52 9.76 1.83 -8.80
N GLN A 53 10.44 2.67 -9.56
CA GLN A 53 11.42 3.57 -9.00
C GLN A 53 10.68 4.86 -8.64
N ILE A 54 10.65 5.20 -7.35
CA ILE A 54 10.18 6.52 -6.92
C ILE A 54 11.38 7.46 -6.91
N PRO A 55 11.60 8.26 -7.95
CA PRO A 55 12.51 9.39 -7.85
C PRO A 55 11.82 10.48 -7.04
N HIS A 56 12.57 11.16 -6.21
CA HIS A 56 12.12 12.43 -5.64
C HIS A 56 12.03 13.43 -6.80
N VAL A 57 10.86 13.50 -7.43
CA VAL A 57 10.59 14.48 -8.49
C VAL A 57 9.83 15.65 -7.86
N PRO A 58 10.26 16.90 -8.07
CA PRO A 58 9.48 18.08 -7.66
C PRO A 58 8.08 18.03 -8.28
N ALA A 59 7.06 18.35 -7.51
CA ALA A 59 5.67 18.32 -7.89
C ALA A 59 5.45 19.05 -9.23
N GLY A 60 5.18 18.29 -10.29
CA GLY A 60 4.66 18.79 -11.55
C GLY A 60 3.12 18.79 -11.51
N ALA A 61 2.47 19.76 -12.14
CA ALA A 61 1.01 19.76 -12.28
C ALA A 61 0.53 18.47 -12.97
N ASN A 62 -0.55 17.88 -12.47
CA ASN A 62 -1.17 16.64 -12.98
C ASN A 62 -0.36 15.34 -12.74
N HIS A 63 0.40 15.25 -11.65
CA HIS A 63 1.10 14.04 -11.24
C HIS A 63 1.00 13.87 -9.72
N TRP A 64 0.76 12.66 -9.25
CA TRP A 64 0.79 12.35 -7.83
C TRP A 64 2.22 12.23 -7.32
N THR A 65 2.53 12.95 -6.26
CA THR A 65 3.84 12.93 -5.61
C THR A 65 3.69 12.39 -4.19
N ALA A 66 4.50 11.39 -3.83
CA ALA A 66 4.51 10.86 -2.48
C ALA A 66 5.09 11.90 -1.50
N ILE A 67 4.36 12.16 -0.41
CA ILE A 67 4.76 13.12 0.63
C ILE A 67 4.87 12.49 2.03
N GLY A 68 4.92 11.15 2.13
CA GLY A 68 5.10 10.42 3.39
C GLY A 68 3.78 9.91 3.96
N PRO A 69 3.65 9.63 5.25
CA PRO A 69 4.77 9.55 6.21
C PRO A 69 5.75 8.42 5.90
N ASP A 70 6.98 8.55 6.41
CA ASP A 70 7.99 7.50 6.29
C ASP A 70 7.67 6.35 7.27
N GLY A 71 7.88 5.12 6.82
CA GLY A 71 7.64 3.88 7.52
C GLY A 71 7.23 2.78 6.54
N ALA A 72 7.41 1.53 6.93
CA ALA A 72 6.89 0.37 6.20
C ALA A 72 6.65 -0.78 7.18
N ASN A 73 5.75 -1.68 6.83
CA ASN A 73 5.58 -2.92 7.57
C ASN A 73 6.75 -3.87 7.25
N VAL A 74 7.79 -3.81 8.08
CA VAL A 74 8.98 -4.65 7.96
C VAL A 74 8.72 -6.00 8.62
N VAL A 75 8.84 -7.07 7.86
CA VAL A 75 8.54 -8.45 8.30
C VAL A 75 9.77 -9.34 8.35
N THR A 76 10.87 -8.95 7.68
CA THR A 76 12.14 -9.67 7.73
C THR A 76 13.32 -8.70 7.63
N LEU A 77 14.40 -9.02 8.35
CA LEU A 77 15.63 -8.24 8.37
C LEU A 77 16.83 -9.19 8.26
N THR A 78 17.80 -8.84 7.43
CA THR A 78 19.10 -9.50 7.39
C THR A 78 20.22 -8.47 7.36
N ILE A 79 21.31 -8.76 8.08
CA ILE A 79 22.46 -7.88 8.21
C ILE A 79 23.64 -8.54 7.49
N ASP A 80 24.43 -7.76 6.76
CA ASP A 80 25.66 -8.25 6.15
C ASP A 80 26.62 -8.73 7.27
N PRO A 81 27.00 -10.02 7.28
CA PRO A 81 27.81 -10.58 8.35
C PRO A 81 29.26 -10.11 8.33
N ILE A 82 29.70 -9.41 7.26
CA ILE A 82 31.06 -8.85 7.14
C ILE A 82 31.03 -7.34 7.39
N VAL A 83 30.00 -6.64 6.87
CA VAL A 83 29.87 -5.19 6.97
C VAL A 83 28.54 -4.82 7.63
N PRO A 84 28.47 -4.73 8.98
CA PRO A 84 27.22 -4.55 9.73
C PRO A 84 26.48 -3.23 9.48
N THR A 85 27.09 -2.29 8.75
CA THR A 85 26.40 -1.07 8.27
C THR A 85 25.54 -1.34 7.03
N ILE A 86 25.68 -2.50 6.39
CA ILE A 86 24.83 -2.95 5.30
C ILE A 86 23.77 -3.86 5.88
N ALA A 87 22.49 -3.53 5.64
CA ALA A 87 21.37 -4.37 6.03
C ALA A 87 20.27 -4.31 4.96
N PHE A 88 19.43 -5.33 4.97
CA PHE A 88 18.29 -5.44 4.07
C PHE A 88 17.03 -5.69 4.89
N ALA A 89 15.97 -4.97 4.56
CA ALA A 89 14.65 -5.13 5.14
C ALA A 89 13.68 -5.61 4.06
N GLY A 90 13.00 -6.72 4.31
CA GLY A 90 11.89 -7.17 3.49
C GLY A 90 10.58 -6.68 4.08
N THR A 91 9.71 -6.17 3.23
CA THR A 91 8.49 -5.49 3.63
C THR A 91 7.27 -6.10 2.94
N THR A 92 6.10 -5.88 3.53
CA THR A 92 4.84 -6.08 2.81
C THR A 92 4.49 -4.77 2.11
N GLY A 93 4.67 -4.75 0.77
CA GLY A 93 4.27 -3.65 -0.09
C GLY A 93 5.37 -2.72 -0.60
N SER A 94 6.58 -2.66 0.02
CA SER A 94 7.72 -1.86 -0.49
C SER A 94 8.84 -2.71 -1.10
N GLY A 95 8.74 -4.04 -1.06
CA GLY A 95 9.79 -4.93 -1.53
C GLY A 95 10.96 -5.04 -0.57
N VAL A 96 12.17 -5.07 -1.12
CA VAL A 96 13.43 -5.04 -0.38
C VAL A 96 13.94 -3.62 -0.27
N LEU A 97 14.26 -3.21 0.93
CA LEU A 97 14.95 -1.96 1.23
C LEU A 97 16.37 -2.27 1.67
N LYS A 98 17.34 -1.46 1.25
CA LYS A 98 18.76 -1.62 1.60
C LYS A 98 19.30 -0.36 2.27
N THR A 99 20.08 -0.54 3.32
CA THR A 99 20.94 0.50 3.89
C THR A 99 22.40 0.15 3.69
N THR A 100 23.26 1.15 3.61
CA THR A 100 24.73 1.01 3.58
C THR A 100 25.41 1.85 4.66
N ASP A 101 24.63 2.60 5.43
CA ASP A 101 25.07 3.56 6.43
C ASP A 101 24.60 3.21 7.86
N GLY A 102 24.26 1.94 8.08
CA GLY A 102 23.79 1.45 9.37
C GLY A 102 22.35 1.84 9.69
N GLY A 103 21.56 2.11 8.66
CA GLY A 103 20.14 2.44 8.79
C GLY A 103 19.85 3.95 8.80
N ALA A 104 20.88 4.82 8.73
CA ALA A 104 20.64 6.25 8.67
C ALA A 104 19.81 6.65 7.44
N SER A 105 19.93 5.90 6.34
CA SER A 105 19.04 5.99 5.19
C SER A 105 18.76 4.61 4.59
N TRP A 106 17.60 4.46 3.96
CA TRP A 106 17.17 3.26 3.25
C TRP A 106 16.79 3.59 1.81
N ALA A 107 17.14 2.71 0.90
CA ALA A 107 16.80 2.83 -0.51
C ALA A 107 16.14 1.55 -1.03
N PRO A 108 15.15 1.64 -1.92
CA PRO A 108 14.57 0.48 -2.58
C PRO A 108 15.63 -0.30 -3.37
N ALA A 109 15.59 -1.62 -3.23
CA ALA A 109 16.48 -2.57 -3.91
C ALA A 109 15.61 -3.64 -4.61
N ASN A 110 14.74 -3.22 -5.54
CA ASN A 110 13.63 -4.02 -6.08
C ASN A 110 13.79 -4.40 -7.55
N ALA A 111 14.85 -3.97 -8.24
CA ALA A 111 15.00 -4.22 -9.66
C ALA A 111 14.94 -5.72 -9.98
N GLY A 112 13.96 -6.14 -10.78
CA GLY A 112 13.75 -7.55 -11.16
C GLY A 112 12.88 -8.37 -10.20
N LEU A 113 12.41 -7.81 -9.07
CA LEU A 113 11.36 -8.44 -8.26
C LEU A 113 10.00 -8.35 -8.98
N ALA A 114 9.26 -9.44 -9.01
CA ALA A 114 7.91 -9.46 -9.60
C ALA A 114 6.82 -8.99 -8.61
N THR A 115 7.16 -8.80 -7.33
CA THR A 115 6.24 -8.43 -6.27
C THR A 115 6.94 -7.59 -5.23
N THR A 116 6.19 -6.77 -4.51
CA THR A 116 6.69 -5.97 -3.39
C THR A 116 6.41 -6.60 -2.02
N ASN A 117 5.84 -7.82 -1.98
CA ASN A 117 5.62 -8.57 -0.75
C ASN A 117 6.79 -9.52 -0.49
N VAL A 118 7.75 -9.09 0.30
CA VAL A 118 8.94 -9.86 0.66
C VAL A 118 8.82 -10.36 2.09
N LEU A 119 8.62 -11.67 2.25
CA LEU A 119 8.31 -12.30 3.53
C LEU A 119 9.54 -12.91 4.22
N ALA A 120 10.58 -13.24 3.45
CA ALA A 120 11.83 -13.79 3.96
C ALA A 120 13.03 -13.24 3.22
N LEU A 121 14.13 -13.02 3.92
CA LEU A 121 15.43 -12.68 3.36
C LEU A 121 16.51 -13.60 3.93
N ALA A 122 17.40 -14.09 3.09
CA ALA A 122 18.58 -14.83 3.49
C ALA A 122 19.81 -14.32 2.74
N ILE A 123 20.91 -14.15 3.46
CA ILE A 123 22.20 -13.67 2.92
C ILE A 123 23.25 -14.79 3.05
N ASP A 124 24.02 -15.01 2.00
CA ASP A 124 25.16 -15.91 2.03
C ASP A 124 26.29 -15.29 2.86
N ALA A 125 26.59 -15.89 4.01
CA ALA A 125 27.59 -15.37 4.93
C ALA A 125 29.03 -15.39 4.34
N ALA A 126 29.30 -16.25 3.38
CA ALA A 126 30.61 -16.33 2.71
C ALA A 126 30.71 -15.34 1.55
N THR A 127 29.60 -15.02 0.91
CA THR A 127 29.50 -14.12 -0.24
C THR A 127 28.28 -13.20 -0.08
N PRO A 128 28.36 -12.13 0.75
CA PRO A 128 27.19 -11.29 1.08
C PRO A 128 26.56 -10.53 -0.09
N SER A 129 27.21 -10.50 -1.26
CA SER A 129 26.57 -10.07 -2.50
C SER A 129 25.50 -11.03 -3.01
N THR A 130 25.48 -12.28 -2.50
CA THR A 130 24.45 -13.26 -2.83
C THR A 130 23.36 -13.26 -1.77
N LEU A 131 22.14 -12.92 -2.21
CA LEU A 131 20.94 -12.87 -1.38
C LEU A 131 19.80 -13.66 -2.00
N TYR A 132 18.88 -14.09 -1.18
CA TYR A 132 17.64 -14.73 -1.59
C TYR A 132 16.46 -14.03 -0.90
N ALA A 133 15.41 -13.75 -1.66
CA ALA A 133 14.15 -13.18 -1.19
C ALA A 133 13.03 -14.19 -1.39
N GLY A 134 12.33 -14.52 -0.32
CA GLY A 134 11.10 -15.30 -0.34
C GLY A 134 9.91 -14.37 -0.39
N THR A 135 9.03 -14.57 -1.35
CA THR A 135 7.93 -13.67 -1.67
C THR A 135 6.62 -14.43 -1.84
N ASP A 136 5.52 -13.72 -2.05
CA ASP A 136 4.23 -14.29 -2.47
C ASP A 136 4.23 -14.77 -3.95
N ALA A 137 5.33 -14.48 -4.70
CA ALA A 137 5.55 -14.94 -6.07
C ALA A 137 6.73 -15.94 -6.20
N GLY A 138 7.17 -16.56 -5.07
CA GLY A 138 8.26 -17.52 -5.02
C GLY A 138 9.58 -16.96 -4.53
N VAL A 139 10.70 -17.59 -4.93
CA VAL A 139 12.07 -17.21 -4.55
C VAL A 139 12.71 -16.36 -5.64
N PHE A 140 13.34 -15.26 -5.22
CA PHE A 140 14.22 -14.44 -6.06
C PHE A 140 15.65 -14.49 -5.53
N LYS A 141 16.62 -14.44 -6.43
CA LYS A 141 18.05 -14.43 -6.12
C LYS A 141 18.70 -13.18 -6.66
N SER A 142 19.55 -12.56 -5.84
CA SER A 142 20.50 -11.52 -6.23
C SER A 142 21.91 -12.06 -6.09
N THR A 143 22.85 -11.62 -6.96
CA THR A 143 24.29 -11.91 -6.86
C THR A 143 25.13 -10.63 -6.84
N ASP A 144 24.48 -9.47 -6.77
CA ASP A 144 25.07 -8.15 -6.85
C ASP A 144 24.76 -7.27 -5.63
N GLY A 145 24.45 -7.91 -4.50
CA GLY A 145 24.14 -7.20 -3.26
C GLY A 145 22.79 -6.49 -3.28
N GLY A 146 21.80 -7.09 -3.94
CA GLY A 146 20.42 -6.60 -4.00
C GLY A 146 20.19 -5.53 -5.08
N GLN A 147 21.17 -5.26 -5.97
CA GLN A 147 20.95 -4.29 -7.04
C GLN A 147 19.97 -4.82 -8.08
N SER A 148 20.03 -6.12 -8.36
CA SER A 148 19.07 -6.80 -9.21
C SER A 148 18.69 -8.18 -8.71
N TRP A 149 17.49 -8.63 -9.05
CA TRP A 149 16.91 -9.90 -8.66
C TRP A 149 16.43 -10.68 -9.87
N ALA A 150 16.62 -11.98 -9.83
CA ALA A 150 16.11 -12.91 -10.83
C ALA A 150 15.28 -13.99 -10.15
N ALA A 151 14.17 -14.40 -10.76
CA ALA A 151 13.36 -15.51 -10.29
C ALA A 151 14.19 -16.81 -10.23
N ALA A 152 14.07 -17.55 -9.13
CA ALA A 152 14.84 -18.75 -8.83
C ALA A 152 13.91 -19.90 -8.36
N ASN A 153 12.86 -20.19 -9.13
CA ASN A 153 11.75 -21.09 -8.78
C ASN A 153 11.78 -22.47 -9.46
N GLY A 154 12.82 -22.80 -10.22
CA GLY A 154 12.89 -24.06 -10.95
C GLY A 154 12.62 -25.28 -10.06
N GLY A 155 11.61 -26.11 -10.40
CA GLY A 155 11.21 -27.27 -9.60
C GLY A 155 10.26 -27.01 -8.44
N MET A 156 9.79 -25.76 -8.27
CA MET A 156 8.68 -25.41 -7.37
C MET A 156 7.32 -25.47 -8.11
N ASP A 157 7.28 -26.08 -9.29
CA ASP A 157 6.11 -26.14 -10.16
C ASP A 157 5.00 -27.01 -9.55
N GLY A 158 3.75 -26.52 -9.61
CA GLY A 158 2.57 -27.31 -9.21
C GLY A 158 1.50 -26.60 -8.40
N ALA A 159 1.70 -25.35 -8.00
CA ALA A 159 0.65 -24.51 -7.41
C ALA A 159 0.61 -23.15 -8.11
N PRO A 160 -0.56 -22.51 -8.28
CA PRO A 160 -0.70 -21.23 -8.99
C PRO A 160 0.07 -20.06 -8.37
N SER A 161 0.44 -20.13 -7.09
CA SER A 161 1.42 -19.25 -6.44
C SER A 161 1.95 -19.92 -5.19
N ILE A 162 3.27 -20.15 -5.11
CA ILE A 162 3.92 -20.64 -3.89
C ILE A 162 4.37 -19.43 -3.08
N VAL A 163 3.70 -19.17 -1.97
CA VAL A 163 4.14 -18.17 -0.99
C VAL A 163 5.31 -18.74 -0.20
N VAL A 164 6.45 -18.05 -0.23
CA VAL A 164 7.67 -18.43 0.49
C VAL A 164 7.75 -17.61 1.79
N ASN A 165 7.45 -18.27 2.91
CA ASN A 165 7.39 -17.66 4.23
C ASN A 165 8.76 -17.60 4.94
N ALA A 166 9.66 -18.54 4.64
CA ALA A 166 10.96 -18.63 5.29
C ALA A 166 12.04 -19.16 4.35
N LEU A 167 13.26 -18.67 4.52
CA LEU A 167 14.46 -19.13 3.83
C LEU A 167 15.59 -19.37 4.84
N ALA A 168 16.33 -20.47 4.67
CA ALA A 168 17.52 -20.75 5.45
C ALA A 168 18.63 -21.28 4.55
N ILE A 169 19.85 -20.76 4.73
CA ILE A 169 21.07 -21.18 4.01
C ILE A 169 21.88 -22.08 4.93
N ASP A 170 22.37 -23.20 4.42
CA ASP A 170 23.34 -24.04 5.13
C ASP A 170 24.66 -23.27 5.23
N PRO A 171 25.13 -22.94 6.47
CA PRO A 171 26.32 -22.12 6.64
C PRO A 171 27.61 -22.80 6.19
N SER A 172 27.61 -24.12 6.09
CA SER A 172 28.76 -24.91 5.62
C SER A 172 28.75 -25.15 4.12
N SER A 173 27.60 -25.02 3.48
CA SER A 173 27.39 -25.23 2.04
C SER A 173 26.37 -24.24 1.50
N PRO A 174 26.75 -22.99 1.19
CA PRO A 174 25.82 -21.92 0.82
C PRO A 174 24.99 -22.17 -0.45
N THR A 175 25.33 -23.19 -1.23
CA THR A 175 24.49 -23.65 -2.34
C THR A 175 23.33 -24.54 -1.89
N THR A 176 23.32 -24.98 -0.62
CA THR A 176 22.22 -25.71 0.01
C THR A 176 21.32 -24.75 0.75
N LEU A 177 20.05 -24.66 0.33
CA LEU A 177 19.03 -23.82 0.96
C LEU A 177 17.76 -24.63 1.21
N TYR A 178 17.00 -24.16 2.17
CA TYR A 178 15.65 -24.63 2.46
C TYR A 178 14.68 -23.47 2.36
N ALA A 179 13.52 -23.72 1.75
CA ALA A 179 12.41 -22.77 1.63
C ALA A 179 11.17 -23.36 2.32
N GLY A 180 10.66 -22.63 3.31
CA GLY A 180 9.37 -22.90 3.94
C GLY A 180 8.28 -22.17 3.18
N THR A 181 7.31 -22.93 2.71
CA THR A 181 6.30 -22.40 1.81
C THR A 181 4.88 -22.76 2.25
N SER A 182 3.89 -22.13 1.62
CA SER A 182 2.48 -22.53 1.75
C SER A 182 2.21 -23.98 1.32
N ALA A 183 3.11 -24.60 0.53
CA ALA A 183 3.02 -25.98 0.04
C ALA A 183 3.99 -26.95 0.77
N GLY A 184 4.54 -26.56 1.94
CA GLY A 184 5.51 -27.32 2.69
C GLY A 184 6.93 -26.82 2.51
N VAL A 185 7.91 -27.73 2.58
CA VAL A 185 9.33 -27.43 2.53
C VAL A 185 9.97 -27.88 1.23
N PHE A 186 10.76 -27.00 0.64
CA PHE A 186 11.59 -27.28 -0.53
C PHE A 186 13.08 -27.15 -0.17
N LYS A 187 13.93 -27.94 -0.81
CA LYS A 187 15.38 -27.89 -0.69
C LYS A 187 16.04 -27.73 -2.04
N THR A 188 17.10 -26.94 -2.08
CA THR A 188 18.04 -26.89 -3.19
C THR A 188 19.44 -27.24 -2.71
N THR A 189 20.30 -27.75 -3.59
CA THR A 189 21.74 -27.98 -3.35
C THR A 189 22.61 -27.31 -4.41
N ASN A 190 22.00 -26.48 -5.29
CA ASN A 190 22.66 -25.84 -6.41
C ASN A 190 22.41 -24.32 -6.45
N GLY A 191 22.23 -23.71 -5.28
CA GLY A 191 22.08 -22.25 -5.15
C GLY A 191 20.80 -21.69 -5.76
N ALA A 192 19.70 -22.41 -5.56
CA ALA A 192 18.35 -22.11 -6.04
C ALA A 192 18.16 -22.24 -7.58
N ALA A 193 19.09 -22.92 -8.29
CA ALA A 193 18.86 -23.23 -9.71
C ALA A 193 17.71 -24.25 -9.90
N SER A 194 17.54 -25.17 -8.92
CA SER A 194 16.38 -26.06 -8.87
C SER A 194 16.05 -26.47 -7.43
N TRP A 195 14.78 -26.68 -7.17
CA TRP A 195 14.24 -27.07 -5.86
C TRP A 195 13.57 -28.43 -5.92
N THR A 196 13.61 -29.13 -4.81
CA THR A 196 12.96 -30.44 -4.62
C THR A 196 12.11 -30.39 -3.37
N SER A 197 10.87 -30.82 -3.45
CA SER A 197 9.98 -30.97 -2.27
C SER A 197 10.50 -32.05 -1.33
N ILE A 198 10.54 -31.76 -0.02
CA ILE A 198 11.05 -32.64 1.03
C ILE A 198 10.03 -32.79 2.17
N ASN A 199 8.79 -33.10 1.84
CA ASN A 199 7.64 -33.09 2.75
C ASN A 199 7.32 -34.44 3.43
N THR A 200 8.20 -35.44 3.39
CA THR A 200 7.95 -36.74 4.02
C THR A 200 7.79 -36.59 5.53
N GLY A 201 6.58 -36.78 6.02
CA GLY A 201 6.21 -36.63 7.44
C GLY A 201 5.50 -35.32 7.77
N LEU A 202 5.30 -34.40 6.81
CA LEU A 202 4.65 -33.08 7.03
C LEU A 202 3.18 -33.03 6.65
N SER A 203 2.65 -34.00 5.92
CA SER A 203 1.21 -34.14 5.60
C SER A 203 0.50 -32.88 5.10
N GLY A 204 1.14 -32.12 4.19
CA GLY A 204 0.53 -30.94 3.55
C GLY A 204 0.50 -29.68 4.42
N LEU A 205 1.29 -29.61 5.48
CA LEU A 205 1.40 -28.44 6.37
C LEU A 205 2.25 -27.34 5.71
N ALA A 206 1.85 -26.09 5.88
CA ALA A 206 2.64 -24.94 5.47
C ALA A 206 3.81 -24.70 6.45
N ALA A 207 5.00 -24.40 5.93
CA ALA A 207 6.17 -24.09 6.76
C ALA A 207 6.35 -22.56 6.85
N ARG A 208 6.36 -22.03 8.08
CA ARG A 208 6.49 -20.60 8.36
C ARG A 208 7.84 -20.16 8.85
N VAL A 209 8.54 -21.03 9.57
CA VAL A 209 9.87 -20.75 10.13
C VAL A 209 10.78 -21.92 9.82
N ILE A 210 12.01 -21.64 9.43
CA ILE A 210 13.07 -22.65 9.23
C ILE A 210 14.33 -22.18 9.94
N THR A 211 15.01 -23.08 10.68
CA THR A 211 16.33 -22.86 11.24
C THR A 211 17.20 -24.11 11.10
N ILE A 212 18.49 -23.91 10.86
CA ILE A 212 19.47 -24.96 10.62
C ILE A 212 20.45 -24.98 11.80
N ASP A 213 20.79 -26.19 12.31
CA ASP A 213 21.87 -26.32 13.28
C ASP A 213 23.19 -25.94 12.60
N PRO A 214 23.90 -24.90 13.05
CA PRO A 214 25.11 -24.42 12.37
C PRO A 214 26.29 -25.36 12.51
N THR A 215 26.25 -26.29 13.48
CA THR A 215 27.32 -27.28 13.72
C THR A 215 27.03 -28.63 13.07
N ALA A 216 25.75 -28.92 12.79
CA ALA A 216 25.29 -30.12 12.15
C ALA A 216 24.18 -29.79 11.12
N PRO A 217 24.49 -29.23 9.93
CA PRO A 217 23.51 -28.70 8.98
C PRO A 217 22.53 -29.73 8.41
N SER A 218 22.76 -31.02 8.61
CA SER A 218 21.74 -32.04 8.35
C SER A 218 20.59 -32.01 9.37
N THR A 219 20.76 -31.31 10.50
CA THR A 219 19.71 -31.07 11.48
C THR A 219 19.00 -29.75 11.16
N VAL A 220 17.73 -29.86 10.81
CA VAL A 220 16.88 -28.71 10.42
C VAL A 220 15.63 -28.76 11.27
N TYR A 221 15.19 -27.60 11.71
CA TYR A 221 13.94 -27.42 12.44
C TYR A 221 13.01 -26.51 11.68
N ILE A 222 11.72 -26.84 11.69
CA ILE A 222 10.68 -26.02 11.06
C ILE A 222 9.50 -25.84 12.01
N ALA A 223 8.90 -24.66 11.97
CA ALA A 223 7.58 -24.46 12.52
C ALA A 223 6.54 -24.51 11.38
N VAL A 224 5.48 -25.26 11.61
CA VAL A 224 4.42 -25.47 10.63
C VAL A 224 3.08 -25.05 11.17
N ASP A 225 2.19 -24.69 10.26
CA ASP A 225 0.79 -24.49 10.54
C ASP A 225 -0.10 -25.27 9.55
N ASP A 226 -1.34 -25.42 9.95
CA ASP A 226 -2.41 -25.98 9.17
C ASP A 226 -3.36 -24.87 8.81
N ASN A 227 -3.25 -24.35 7.60
CA ASN A 227 -4.08 -23.24 7.10
C ASN A 227 -5.58 -23.57 7.05
N VAL A 228 -6.00 -24.79 7.38
CA VAL A 228 -7.38 -25.26 7.21
C VAL A 228 -8.09 -25.50 8.55
N SER A 229 -7.44 -26.14 9.49
CA SER A 229 -8.11 -26.60 10.72
C SER A 229 -7.65 -25.89 12.00
N TYR A 230 -6.58 -25.08 11.93
CA TYR A 230 -5.98 -24.34 13.06
C TYR A 230 -5.64 -25.20 14.31
N VAL A 231 -5.49 -26.54 14.12
CA VAL A 231 -5.23 -27.46 15.24
C VAL A 231 -3.89 -28.21 15.13
N ASN A 232 -3.19 -28.13 13.99
CA ASN A 232 -1.97 -28.91 13.77
C ASN A 232 -0.68 -28.08 13.81
N TYR A 233 -0.66 -27.01 14.60
CA TYR A 233 0.55 -26.22 14.79
C TYR A 233 1.61 -26.97 15.58
N GLY A 234 2.89 -26.74 15.28
CA GLY A 234 3.99 -27.33 16.01
C GLY A 234 5.33 -27.20 15.35
N VAL A 235 6.33 -27.82 15.99
CA VAL A 235 7.70 -27.83 15.50
C VAL A 235 8.10 -29.24 15.09
N PHE A 236 8.74 -29.36 13.93
CA PHE A 236 9.28 -30.60 13.40
C PHE A 236 10.80 -30.50 13.28
N LYS A 237 11.48 -31.63 13.47
CA LYS A 237 12.92 -31.79 13.34
C LYS A 237 13.25 -32.81 12.26
N SER A 238 14.22 -32.51 11.43
CA SER A 238 14.93 -33.47 10.60
C SER A 238 16.37 -33.59 11.05
N THR A 239 16.95 -34.80 11.03
CA THR A 239 18.38 -35.05 11.28
C THR A 239 19.10 -35.54 10.04
N ASN A 240 18.41 -35.55 8.88
CA ASN A 240 18.90 -36.10 7.61
C ASN A 240 18.71 -35.13 6.46
N GLY A 241 18.83 -33.82 6.76
CA GLY A 241 18.75 -32.77 5.75
C GLY A 241 17.39 -32.62 5.10
N GLY A 242 16.30 -32.85 5.84
CA GLY A 242 14.93 -32.72 5.36
C GLY A 242 14.36 -33.97 4.69
N THR A 243 15.11 -35.06 4.60
CA THR A 243 14.61 -36.31 3.97
C THR A 243 13.38 -36.85 4.70
N THR A 244 13.40 -36.77 6.04
CA THR A 244 12.24 -37.12 6.88
C THR A 244 12.13 -36.14 8.05
N TRP A 245 10.89 -35.95 8.51
CA TRP A 245 10.56 -35.03 9.59
C TRP A 245 9.84 -35.73 10.73
N ALA A 246 10.24 -35.40 11.98
CA ALA A 246 9.61 -35.90 13.19
C ALA A 246 9.08 -34.68 13.99
N LYS A 247 7.83 -34.73 14.45
CA LYS A 247 7.26 -33.73 15.32
C LYS A 247 7.87 -33.76 16.70
N ILE A 248 8.37 -32.62 17.18
CA ILE A 248 9.02 -32.51 18.51
C ILE A 248 8.24 -31.56 19.45
N TYR A 249 7.30 -30.77 18.93
CA TYR A 249 6.45 -29.92 19.73
C TYR A 249 5.08 -29.82 19.09
N THR A 250 4.04 -29.82 19.92
CA THR A 250 2.65 -29.54 19.52
C THR A 250 2.15 -28.37 20.33
N THR A 251 1.65 -27.33 19.65
CA THR A 251 1.08 -26.19 20.33
C THR A 251 -0.22 -26.60 21.02
N PRO A 252 -0.40 -26.32 22.33
CA PRO A 252 -1.63 -26.58 23.02
C PRO A 252 -2.80 -25.78 22.43
N LEU A 253 -3.99 -26.37 22.42
CA LEU A 253 -5.20 -25.66 22.00
C LEU A 253 -5.55 -24.58 23.03
N GLY A 254 -5.93 -23.40 22.57
CA GLY A 254 -6.50 -22.36 23.39
C GLY A 254 -7.94 -22.67 23.85
N GLU A 255 -8.50 -21.83 24.70
CA GLU A 255 -9.88 -22.00 25.23
C GLU A 255 -10.94 -21.89 24.11
N ASP A 256 -10.60 -21.24 23.00
CA ASP A 256 -11.42 -21.11 21.79
C ASP A 256 -11.32 -22.32 20.85
N GLY A 257 -10.47 -23.31 21.19
CA GLY A 257 -10.24 -24.51 20.41
C GLY A 257 -9.24 -24.34 19.26
N GLY A 258 -8.66 -23.16 19.07
CA GLY A 258 -7.58 -22.89 18.12
C GLY A 258 -6.21 -23.07 18.77
N ALA A 259 -5.20 -23.49 17.99
CA ALA A 259 -3.82 -23.52 18.45
C ALA A 259 -3.11 -22.22 18.03
N PRO A 260 -2.43 -21.49 18.95
CA PRO A 260 -1.64 -20.33 18.58
C PRO A 260 -0.44 -20.74 17.70
N PRO A 261 -0.10 -19.96 16.66
CA PRO A 261 1.02 -20.30 15.77
C PRO A 261 2.38 -20.14 16.46
N VAL A 262 3.37 -20.89 15.98
CA VAL A 262 4.76 -20.65 16.31
C VAL A 262 5.31 -19.61 15.34
N THR A 263 5.61 -18.40 15.83
CA THR A 263 6.04 -17.26 15.01
C THR A 263 7.53 -17.09 14.91
N ALA A 264 8.29 -17.62 15.89
CA ALA A 264 9.74 -17.57 15.86
C ALA A 264 10.35 -18.86 16.44
N LEU A 265 11.47 -19.27 15.87
CA LEU A 265 12.28 -20.40 16.32
C LEU A 265 13.77 -20.05 16.15
N ALA A 266 14.54 -20.13 17.22
CA ALA A 266 15.96 -19.83 17.20
C ALA A 266 16.77 -20.96 17.88
N ILE A 267 18.04 -21.08 17.47
CA ILE A 267 19.03 -22.01 18.01
C ILE A 267 20.11 -21.21 18.72
N ASP A 268 20.55 -21.66 19.88
CA ASP A 268 21.78 -21.15 20.48
C ASP A 268 22.98 -21.61 19.61
N PRO A 269 23.69 -20.68 18.94
CA PRO A 269 24.73 -21.07 17.98
C PRO A 269 25.97 -21.72 18.65
N ARG A 270 26.14 -21.60 19.99
CA ARG A 270 27.22 -22.22 20.75
C ARG A 270 26.82 -23.53 21.41
N SER A 271 25.52 -23.72 21.57
CA SER A 271 24.91 -24.93 22.13
C SER A 271 23.70 -25.33 21.31
N PRO A 272 23.87 -25.90 20.09
CA PRO A 272 22.77 -26.07 19.15
C PRO A 272 21.67 -27.05 19.59
N SER A 273 21.88 -27.79 20.64
CA SER A 273 20.83 -28.56 21.31
C SER A 273 19.81 -27.64 22.01
N ARG A 274 20.17 -26.37 22.30
CA ARG A 274 19.32 -25.44 22.98
C ARG A 274 18.51 -24.64 21.95
N LEU A 275 17.21 -24.76 22.07
CA LEU A 275 16.21 -24.18 21.18
C LEU A 275 15.37 -23.19 21.96
N TYR A 276 14.91 -22.18 21.25
CA TYR A 276 13.96 -21.19 21.73
C TYR A 276 12.82 -21.05 20.72
N LEU A 277 11.59 -20.95 21.18
CA LEU A 277 10.45 -20.71 20.33
C LEU A 277 9.47 -19.71 20.95
N VAL A 278 8.80 -18.97 20.10
CA VAL A 278 7.67 -18.10 20.43
C VAL A 278 6.38 -18.77 19.98
N VAL A 279 5.50 -19.00 20.93
CA VAL A 279 4.09 -19.31 20.67
C VAL A 279 3.33 -17.99 20.74
N ALA A 280 2.83 -17.52 19.59
CA ALA A 280 2.22 -16.19 19.46
C ALA A 280 1.16 -15.94 20.51
N PHE A 281 1.14 -14.72 21.04
CA PHE A 281 0.17 -14.26 22.05
C PHE A 281 0.10 -15.12 23.31
N ASN A 282 1.15 -15.92 23.61
CA ASN A 282 1.14 -16.83 24.74
C ASN A 282 2.46 -16.81 25.52
N GLN A 283 3.54 -17.41 24.99
CA GLN A 283 4.76 -17.64 25.79
C GLN A 283 6.02 -17.81 24.94
N VAL A 284 7.16 -17.64 25.60
CA VAL A 284 8.48 -18.00 25.07
C VAL A 284 8.96 -19.27 25.74
N LEU A 285 9.25 -20.28 24.93
CA LEU A 285 9.68 -21.59 25.41
C LEU A 285 11.16 -21.86 25.08
N THR A 286 11.82 -22.63 25.91
CA THR A 286 13.16 -23.17 25.65
C THR A 286 13.19 -24.69 25.83
N SER A 287 14.06 -25.32 25.08
CA SER A 287 14.38 -26.76 25.22
C SER A 287 15.89 -26.99 25.11
N SER A 288 16.43 -27.93 25.84
CA SER A 288 17.83 -28.33 25.75
C SER A 288 18.06 -29.64 24.98
N ASP A 289 16.98 -30.32 24.61
CA ASP A 289 16.99 -31.64 23.97
C ASP A 289 16.08 -31.74 22.76
N GLY A 290 15.28 -30.69 22.51
CA GLY A 290 14.23 -30.65 21.47
C GLY A 290 13.00 -31.50 21.80
N GLY A 291 12.94 -32.14 22.98
CA GLY A 291 11.80 -32.97 23.38
C GLY A 291 11.04 -32.42 24.59
N SER A 292 11.77 -31.81 25.54
CA SER A 292 11.17 -31.22 26.74
C SER A 292 11.23 -29.70 26.66
N TRP A 293 10.09 -29.02 26.85
CA TRP A 293 9.98 -27.56 26.72
C TRP A 293 9.60 -26.91 28.05
N SER A 294 10.25 -25.83 28.39
CA SER A 294 9.97 -25.02 29.58
C SER A 294 9.78 -23.55 29.22
N ASP A 295 8.84 -22.91 29.92
CA ASP A 295 8.53 -21.50 29.74
C ASP A 295 9.61 -20.59 30.37
N LEU A 296 10.14 -19.67 29.59
CA LEU A 296 11.14 -18.68 30.04
C LEU A 296 10.54 -17.54 30.87
N LYS A 297 9.20 -17.52 31.07
CA LYS A 297 8.49 -16.49 31.87
C LYS A 297 8.78 -15.07 31.39
N ALA A 298 8.84 -14.86 30.08
CA ALA A 298 8.88 -13.49 29.55
C ALA A 298 7.68 -12.68 30.09
N PRO A 299 7.89 -11.42 30.50
CA PRO A 299 6.86 -10.66 31.23
C PRO A 299 5.75 -10.07 30.33
N ALA A 300 5.50 -10.65 29.16
CA ALA A 300 4.47 -10.23 28.20
C ALA A 300 3.69 -11.44 27.67
N HIS A 301 2.42 -11.23 27.35
CA HIS A 301 1.53 -12.25 26.80
C HIS A 301 1.28 -12.08 25.29
N ASP A 302 1.75 -11.00 24.70
CA ASP A 302 1.58 -10.68 23.27
C ASP A 302 2.90 -10.84 22.47
N VAL A 303 3.71 -11.85 22.86
CA VAL A 303 5.01 -12.16 22.24
C VAL A 303 4.83 -12.57 20.77
N TRP A 304 5.75 -12.12 19.92
CA TRP A 304 5.64 -12.34 18.47
C TRP A 304 6.98 -12.72 17.80
N SER A 305 8.09 -12.07 18.15
CA SER A 305 9.39 -12.28 17.54
C SER A 305 10.48 -12.56 18.58
N LEU A 306 11.59 -13.18 18.14
CA LEU A 306 12.69 -13.56 19.01
C LEU A 306 14.01 -13.53 18.26
N ALA A 307 15.07 -13.08 18.94
CA ALA A 307 16.45 -13.25 18.48
C ALA A 307 17.38 -13.61 19.64
N VAL A 308 18.38 -14.44 19.34
CA VAL A 308 19.48 -14.79 20.26
C VAL A 308 20.73 -14.08 19.79
N ASP A 309 21.44 -13.41 20.71
CA ASP A 309 22.72 -12.78 20.39
C ASP A 309 23.80 -13.88 20.14
N PRO A 310 24.34 -13.97 18.93
CA PRO A 310 25.30 -15.04 18.61
C PRO A 310 26.64 -14.85 19.31
N SER A 311 26.95 -13.63 19.75
CA SER A 311 28.16 -13.34 20.52
C SER A 311 28.01 -13.66 22.01
N SER A 312 26.78 -13.60 22.53
CA SER A 312 26.43 -13.84 23.93
C SER A 312 25.08 -14.56 24.02
N PRO A 313 24.97 -15.85 23.77
CA PRO A 313 23.68 -16.57 23.65
C PRO A 313 22.80 -16.58 24.90
N ALA A 314 23.33 -16.17 26.07
CA ALA A 314 22.50 -15.86 27.24
C ALA A 314 21.68 -14.59 27.07
N THR A 315 22.01 -13.74 26.06
CA THR A 315 21.26 -12.54 25.70
C THR A 315 20.21 -12.91 24.66
N ILE A 316 18.95 -12.74 25.02
CA ILE A 316 17.80 -13.04 24.19
C ILE A 316 16.92 -11.80 24.14
N TYR A 317 16.41 -11.50 22.97
CA TYR A 317 15.48 -10.41 22.71
C TYR A 317 14.14 -10.99 22.29
N VAL A 318 13.06 -10.45 22.81
CA VAL A 318 11.69 -10.85 22.50
C VAL A 318 10.87 -9.60 22.16
N GLY A 319 10.31 -9.59 20.97
CA GLY A 319 9.44 -8.52 20.50
C GLY A 319 7.97 -8.90 20.67
N THR A 320 7.14 -7.90 20.98
CA THR A 320 5.72 -8.06 21.19
C THR A 320 4.91 -7.44 20.07
N TYR A 321 3.66 -7.87 19.93
CA TYR A 321 2.69 -7.29 19.00
C TYR A 321 2.31 -5.85 19.41
N SER A 322 2.37 -5.52 20.70
CA SER A 322 2.15 -4.16 21.22
C SER A 322 3.33 -3.21 21.02
N GLY A 323 4.46 -3.69 20.45
CA GLY A 323 5.62 -2.85 20.15
C GLY A 323 6.66 -2.76 21.24
N LEU A 324 6.59 -3.58 22.30
CA LEU A 324 7.63 -3.65 23.33
C LEU A 324 8.73 -4.65 22.93
N ILE A 325 9.96 -4.40 23.38
CA ILE A 325 11.03 -5.38 23.35
C ILE A 325 11.45 -5.73 24.78
N PHE A 326 11.50 -7.01 25.10
CA PHE A 326 12.06 -7.53 26.32
C PHE A 326 13.43 -8.14 26.06
N ARG A 327 14.35 -7.91 26.95
CA ARG A 327 15.72 -8.42 26.89
C ARG A 327 16.07 -9.18 28.18
N THR A 328 16.69 -10.32 28.00
CA THR A 328 17.42 -11.01 29.08
C THR A 328 18.92 -11.09 28.76
N THR A 329 19.77 -11.18 29.77
CA THR A 329 21.22 -11.40 29.62
C THR A 329 21.69 -12.65 30.39
N ASP A 330 20.76 -13.35 31.02
CA ASP A 330 21.00 -14.53 31.87
C ASP A 330 20.18 -15.77 31.46
N GLY A 331 19.82 -15.83 30.18
CA GLY A 331 19.12 -16.96 29.58
C GLY A 331 17.65 -17.07 29.98
N GLY A 332 17.01 -15.96 30.33
CA GLY A 332 15.59 -15.89 30.67
C GLY A 332 15.29 -15.88 32.17
N SER A 333 16.32 -15.84 33.04
CA SER A 333 16.10 -15.81 34.49
C SER A 333 15.56 -14.44 34.95
N HIS A 334 16.03 -13.36 34.33
CA HIS A 334 15.54 -12.00 34.54
C HIS A 334 15.32 -11.30 33.19
N TRP A 335 14.28 -10.47 33.13
CA TRP A 335 13.92 -9.72 31.94
C TRP A 335 13.85 -8.23 32.23
N ALA A 336 14.38 -7.43 31.32
CA ALA A 336 14.24 -5.98 31.31
C ALA A 336 13.42 -5.56 30.09
N VAL A 337 12.55 -4.57 30.26
CA VAL A 337 11.86 -3.93 29.14
C VAL A 337 12.80 -2.89 28.54
N SER A 338 12.77 -2.77 27.24
CA SER A 338 13.48 -1.74 26.48
C SER A 338 12.51 -0.64 26.10
N ASP A 339 12.83 0.60 26.48
CA ASP A 339 12.02 1.78 26.17
C ASP A 339 12.46 2.41 24.84
N GLY A 340 11.52 3.09 24.17
CA GLY A 340 11.82 3.95 23.01
C GLY A 340 11.45 3.41 21.64
N LEU A 341 10.71 2.30 21.57
CA LEU A 341 10.02 1.91 20.37
C LEU A 341 8.65 2.60 20.37
N ALA A 342 8.42 3.50 19.42
CA ALA A 342 7.09 4.07 19.22
C ALA A 342 6.13 2.95 18.78
N ALA A 343 5.24 2.62 19.64
CA ALA A 343 4.30 1.52 19.67
C ALA A 343 3.70 1.11 18.31
N SER A 344 4.26 0.09 17.68
CA SER A 344 3.52 -0.79 16.77
C SER A 344 4.33 -2.04 16.48
N GLY A 345 3.77 -3.18 16.76
CA GLY A 345 4.22 -4.56 16.57
C GLY A 345 5.68 -4.79 16.13
N VAL A 346 6.45 -5.53 16.92
CA VAL A 346 7.81 -5.95 16.54
C VAL A 346 7.74 -7.28 15.81
N ASN A 347 7.76 -7.21 14.47
CA ASN A 347 7.62 -8.41 13.62
C ASN A 347 8.92 -9.22 13.55
N VAL A 348 10.07 -8.56 13.61
CA VAL A 348 11.38 -9.19 13.48
C VAL A 348 12.44 -8.47 14.31
N ILE A 349 13.35 -9.25 14.88
CA ILE A 349 14.57 -8.74 15.53
C ILE A 349 15.76 -9.41 14.85
N ALA A 350 16.79 -8.64 14.50
CA ALA A 350 18.03 -9.13 13.93
C ALA A 350 19.24 -8.62 14.73
N THR A 351 20.19 -9.52 14.98
CA THR A 351 21.43 -9.24 15.71
C THR A 351 22.65 -9.39 14.79
N ALA A 352 23.66 -8.55 14.96
CA ALA A 352 24.89 -8.58 14.16
C ALA A 352 26.01 -9.31 14.90
N ALA A 353 26.40 -10.49 14.43
CA ALA A 353 27.46 -11.27 15.02
C ALA A 353 28.82 -10.55 15.15
N PRO A 354 29.31 -9.79 14.13
CA PRO A 354 30.60 -9.10 14.22
C PRO A 354 30.53 -7.78 15.01
N ALA A 355 29.36 -7.34 15.43
CA ALA A 355 29.17 -6.08 16.14
C ALA A 355 28.25 -6.28 17.36
N PRO A 356 28.78 -6.82 18.47
CA PRO A 356 28.00 -7.03 19.69
C PRO A 356 27.32 -5.73 20.15
N GLY A 357 26.05 -5.83 20.50
CA GLY A 357 25.25 -4.68 20.94
C GLY A 357 24.51 -3.94 19.82
N ILE A 358 24.79 -4.23 18.53
CA ILE A 358 23.96 -3.73 17.43
C ILE A 358 22.78 -4.68 17.25
N VAL A 359 21.57 -4.13 17.42
CA VAL A 359 20.31 -4.83 17.25
C VAL A 359 19.41 -4.00 16.35
N TYR A 360 18.81 -4.63 15.36
CA TYR A 360 17.75 -4.04 14.54
C TYR A 360 16.42 -4.67 14.90
N ALA A 361 15.38 -3.87 14.95
CA ALA A 361 13.99 -4.31 15.08
C ALA A 361 13.18 -3.76 13.92
N GLY A 362 12.39 -4.60 13.27
CA GLY A 362 11.48 -4.24 12.21
C GLY A 362 10.04 -4.47 12.63
N GLY A 363 9.16 -3.56 12.28
CA GLY A 363 7.75 -3.63 12.63
C GLY A 363 6.89 -2.82 11.66
N HIS A 364 5.67 -2.54 12.07
CA HIS A 364 4.70 -1.80 11.26
C HIS A 364 5.14 -0.36 10.95
N ASN A 365 5.96 0.25 11.81
CA ASN A 365 6.45 1.63 11.65
C ASN A 365 7.88 1.71 11.09
N GLY A 366 8.38 0.66 10.45
CA GLY A 366 9.70 0.66 9.82
C GLY A 366 10.78 -0.02 10.64
N VAL A 367 11.99 0.53 10.63
CA VAL A 367 13.18 -0.06 11.24
C VAL A 367 13.65 0.78 12.42
N PHE A 368 13.98 0.12 13.51
CA PHE A 368 14.63 0.67 14.69
C PHE A 368 16.02 0.05 14.84
N ARG A 369 16.97 0.80 15.33
CA ARG A 369 18.32 0.32 15.61
C ARG A 369 18.75 0.70 17.03
N SER A 370 19.27 -0.27 17.73
CA SER A 370 20.02 -0.08 18.99
C SER A 370 21.51 -0.28 18.74
N SER A 371 22.34 0.45 19.45
CA SER A 371 23.80 0.26 19.50
C SER A 371 24.30 -0.11 20.91
N ASP A 372 23.38 -0.31 21.84
CA ASP A 372 23.64 -0.56 23.26
C ASP A 372 22.95 -1.83 23.76
N SER A 373 22.78 -2.82 22.89
CA SER A 373 22.13 -4.10 23.17
C SER A 373 20.68 -3.93 23.59
N ALA A 374 19.91 -3.12 22.85
CA ALA A 374 18.50 -2.85 23.04
C ALA A 374 18.16 -2.15 24.37
N GLN A 375 19.05 -1.30 24.91
CA GLN A 375 18.70 -0.43 26.00
C GLN A 375 17.98 0.83 25.48
N THR A 376 18.49 1.39 24.38
CA THR A 376 17.85 2.52 23.69
C THR A 376 17.74 2.25 22.19
N TRP A 377 16.79 2.90 21.52
CA TRP A 377 16.52 2.70 20.10
C TRP A 377 16.49 4.03 19.35
N ALA A 378 17.06 4.03 18.15
CA ALA A 378 16.89 5.07 17.15
C ALA A 378 15.91 4.59 16.09
N HIS A 379 14.90 5.38 15.77
CA HIS A 379 13.97 5.13 14.67
C HIS A 379 14.63 5.51 13.35
N LEU A 380 14.74 4.58 12.41
CA LEU A 380 15.51 4.71 11.18
C LEU A 380 14.61 4.49 9.97
N THR A 381 13.76 5.46 9.67
CA THR A 381 12.75 5.36 8.61
C THR A 381 13.02 6.24 7.40
N LEU A 382 14.07 7.06 7.41
CA LEU A 382 14.38 7.94 6.29
C LEU A 382 14.52 7.15 4.97
N GLY A 383 13.61 7.43 4.02
CA GLY A 383 13.55 6.73 2.75
C GLY A 383 12.71 5.45 2.75
N ILE A 384 12.19 5.01 3.89
CA ILE A 384 11.22 3.91 3.99
C ILE A 384 9.83 4.50 3.83
N ARG A 385 9.25 4.38 2.65
CA ARG A 385 7.89 4.87 2.34
C ARG A 385 7.01 3.68 1.99
N ASN A 386 5.86 3.60 2.52
CA ASN A 386 4.76 2.68 2.27
C ASN A 386 4.03 2.31 3.56
N VAL A 387 3.48 3.31 4.21
CA VAL A 387 2.68 3.14 5.42
C VAL A 387 1.23 3.39 5.05
N GLY A 388 0.35 2.46 5.38
CA GLY A 388 -1.08 2.69 5.24
C GLY A 388 -1.51 3.90 6.06
N VAL A 389 -2.10 4.89 5.41
CA VAL A 389 -2.56 6.14 6.02
C VAL A 389 -4.07 6.28 5.92
N TYR A 390 -4.72 6.60 7.04
CA TYR A 390 -6.15 6.88 7.18
C TYR A 390 -6.45 7.18 8.66
N PRO A 391 -7.26 8.18 9.02
CA PRO A 391 -7.87 9.22 8.18
C PRO A 391 -6.90 10.35 7.83
N LEU A 392 -7.33 11.27 6.99
CA LEU A 392 -6.57 12.43 6.52
C LEU A 392 -7.26 13.73 6.93
N ALA A 393 -6.53 14.64 7.57
CA ALA A 393 -6.98 15.99 7.88
C ALA A 393 -5.90 17.02 7.53
N VAL A 394 -6.27 18.05 6.80
CA VAL A 394 -5.39 19.15 6.39
C VAL A 394 -5.84 20.40 7.09
N ASP A 395 -4.89 21.17 7.64
CA ASP A 395 -5.20 22.47 8.23
C ASP A 395 -5.77 23.42 7.14
N PRO A 396 -6.98 23.96 7.34
CA PRO A 396 -7.62 24.81 6.33
C PRO A 396 -6.90 26.15 6.13
N THR A 397 -6.02 26.55 7.06
CA THR A 397 -5.27 27.82 7.02
C THR A 397 -3.82 27.65 6.60
N ASP A 398 -3.26 26.45 6.77
CA ASP A 398 -1.89 26.11 6.41
C ASP A 398 -1.82 24.72 5.72
N SER A 399 -1.78 24.71 4.42
CA SER A 399 -1.76 23.49 3.62
C SER A 399 -0.50 22.63 3.83
N SER A 400 0.55 23.15 4.47
CA SER A 400 1.73 22.40 4.86
C SER A 400 1.52 21.57 6.12
N MET A 401 0.49 21.87 6.91
CA MET A 401 0.15 21.17 8.13
C MET A 401 -0.90 20.09 7.85
N ILE A 402 -0.47 18.83 7.99
CA ILE A 402 -1.30 17.66 7.69
C ILE A 402 -1.24 16.69 8.85
N TYR A 403 -2.39 16.16 9.23
CA TYR A 403 -2.51 15.07 10.21
C TYR A 403 -3.05 13.83 9.51
N THR A 404 -2.52 12.68 9.89
CA THR A 404 -3.03 11.38 9.47
C THR A 404 -2.74 10.33 10.53
N THR A 405 -3.11 9.09 10.31
CA THR A 405 -2.50 7.99 11.06
C THR A 405 -1.62 7.18 10.15
N ALA A 406 -0.48 6.80 10.66
CA ALA A 406 0.41 5.83 10.04
C ALA A 406 0.35 4.55 10.89
N ASN A 407 -0.19 3.46 10.32
CA ASN A 407 -0.41 2.20 11.06
C ASN A 407 -1.10 2.37 12.44
N GLY A 408 -2.09 3.25 12.51
CA GLY A 408 -2.85 3.51 13.73
C GLY A 408 -2.25 4.56 14.68
N VAL A 409 -1.04 5.06 14.41
CA VAL A 409 -0.42 6.14 15.18
C VAL A 409 -0.73 7.48 14.52
N VAL A 410 -1.27 8.44 15.29
CA VAL A 410 -1.46 9.80 14.77
C VAL A 410 -0.10 10.43 14.50
N THR A 411 0.10 10.89 13.30
CA THR A 411 1.33 11.54 12.85
C THR A 411 1.02 12.85 12.16
N LYS A 412 1.97 13.79 12.19
CA LYS A 412 1.81 15.15 11.70
C LYS A 412 3.01 15.59 10.89
N THR A 413 2.77 16.33 9.83
CA THR A 413 3.77 17.17 9.18
C THR A 413 3.43 18.65 9.33
N THR A 414 4.44 19.51 9.30
CA THR A 414 4.31 20.97 9.28
C THR A 414 5.04 21.59 8.09
N ASP A 415 5.55 20.75 7.18
CA ASP A 415 6.35 21.16 6.03
C ASP A 415 5.91 20.45 4.73
N GLY A 416 4.62 20.12 4.66
CA GLY A 416 4.03 19.53 3.46
C GLY A 416 4.46 18.10 3.18
N GLY A 417 4.87 17.36 4.21
CA GLY A 417 5.26 15.95 4.12
C GLY A 417 6.76 15.71 3.98
N ALA A 418 7.60 16.74 4.05
CA ALA A 418 9.05 16.56 4.03
C ALA A 418 9.54 15.85 5.30
N HIS A 419 8.94 16.19 6.47
CA HIS A 419 9.19 15.51 7.73
C HIS A 419 7.87 15.21 8.45
N TRP A 420 7.82 14.09 9.15
CA TRP A 420 6.67 13.64 9.92
C TRP A 420 7.05 13.36 11.37
N ALA A 421 6.15 13.63 12.29
CA ALA A 421 6.32 13.39 13.71
C ALA A 421 5.13 12.66 14.29
N ASP A 422 5.39 11.63 15.09
CA ASP A 422 4.36 10.86 15.78
C ASP A 422 3.84 11.61 17.00
N LEU A 423 2.53 11.59 17.21
CA LEU A 423 1.82 12.30 18.24
C LEU A 423 1.20 11.33 19.26
N ILE A 424 2.06 10.72 20.08
CA ILE A 424 1.69 9.58 20.93
C ILE A 424 1.26 9.95 22.35
N ASN A 425 1.52 11.18 22.81
CA ASN A 425 1.20 11.61 24.19
C ASN A 425 -0.29 11.60 24.48
N GLY A 426 -0.78 10.54 25.12
CA GLY A 426 -2.18 10.33 25.45
C GLY A 426 -2.97 9.52 24.42
N LEU A 427 -2.35 9.06 23.34
CA LEU A 427 -2.96 8.25 22.27
C LEU A 427 -2.24 6.91 22.01
N SER A 428 -1.30 6.48 22.85
CA SER A 428 -0.51 5.27 22.60
C SER A 428 -1.38 4.02 22.48
N GLY A 429 -1.25 3.32 21.34
CA GLY A 429 -1.97 2.07 21.06
C GLY A 429 -3.44 2.22 20.69
N GLU A 430 -3.89 3.41 20.28
CA GLU A 430 -5.28 3.70 19.97
C GLU A 430 -5.58 3.64 18.47
N TRP A 431 -6.69 3.03 18.09
CA TRP A 431 -7.21 2.97 16.72
C TRP A 431 -7.96 4.24 16.39
N ILE A 432 -7.29 5.19 15.75
CA ILE A 432 -7.88 6.47 15.36
C ILE A 432 -8.39 6.39 13.92
N GLU A 433 -9.70 6.54 13.76
CA GLU A 433 -10.37 6.49 12.45
C GLU A 433 -11.02 7.81 12.06
N ARG A 434 -10.98 8.82 12.92
CA ARG A 434 -11.51 10.15 12.63
C ARG A 434 -10.53 11.20 13.12
N LEU A 435 -10.26 12.19 12.29
CA LEU A 435 -9.48 13.38 12.64
C LEU A 435 -10.24 14.61 12.16
N VAL A 436 -10.44 15.57 13.05
CA VAL A 436 -11.13 16.82 12.75
C VAL A 436 -10.33 17.98 13.34
N ILE A 437 -10.01 18.97 12.51
CA ILE A 437 -9.30 20.18 12.91
C ILE A 437 -10.31 21.30 13.09
N ASP A 438 -10.17 22.07 14.17
CA ASP A 438 -10.94 23.29 14.38
C ASP A 438 -10.56 24.32 13.30
N PRO A 439 -11.50 24.76 12.43
CA PRO A 439 -11.16 25.63 11.31
C PRO A 439 -10.83 27.07 11.72
N VAL A 440 -11.11 27.46 12.95
CA VAL A 440 -10.80 28.80 13.49
C VAL A 440 -9.53 28.78 14.35
N SER A 441 -9.30 27.65 15.04
CA SER A 441 -8.14 27.46 15.93
C SER A 441 -7.45 26.13 15.60
N PRO A 442 -6.66 26.03 14.52
CA PRO A 442 -6.11 24.76 14.03
C PRO A 442 -5.17 24.03 15.00
N SER A 443 -4.73 24.70 16.09
CA SER A 443 -4.06 24.02 17.21
C SER A 443 -5.01 23.10 17.99
N THR A 444 -6.33 23.24 17.80
CA THR A 444 -7.33 22.35 18.40
C THR A 444 -7.68 21.24 17.40
N VAL A 445 -7.39 20.01 17.78
CA VAL A 445 -7.62 18.83 16.96
C VAL A 445 -8.40 17.79 17.77
N TYR A 446 -9.34 17.13 17.14
CA TYR A 446 -10.10 16.04 17.72
C TYR A 446 -9.79 14.72 16.98
N ALA A 447 -9.59 13.67 17.76
CA ALA A 447 -9.33 12.32 17.25
C ALA A 447 -10.39 11.35 17.76
N GLY A 448 -11.03 10.60 16.86
CA GLY A 448 -12.04 9.60 17.18
C GLY A 448 -11.45 8.19 17.11
N LYS A 449 -11.45 7.50 18.23
CA LYS A 449 -11.10 6.09 18.37
C LYS A 449 -12.31 5.22 18.10
N ILE A 450 -12.18 4.29 17.14
CA ILE A 450 -13.22 3.31 16.83
C ILE A 450 -12.57 1.92 16.79
N PRO A 451 -12.31 1.29 17.93
CA PRO A 451 -11.67 -0.02 17.97
C PRO A 451 -12.66 -1.12 17.53
N PRO A 452 -12.17 -2.22 16.93
CA PRO A 452 -13.02 -3.36 16.59
C PRO A 452 -13.67 -4.00 17.82
N PHE A 453 -13.04 -3.85 18.99
CA PHE A 453 -13.54 -4.32 20.30
C PHE A 453 -13.22 -3.27 21.36
N GLY A 454 -14.07 -3.21 22.39
CA GLY A 454 -13.89 -2.26 23.49
C GLY A 454 -14.64 -0.95 23.28
N SER A 455 -14.28 0.10 24.02
CA SER A 455 -14.98 1.37 24.02
C SER A 455 -14.43 2.34 23.00
N SER A 456 -15.30 3.02 22.27
CA SER A 456 -14.98 4.18 21.44
C SER A 456 -14.69 5.41 22.29
N ALA A 457 -13.86 6.31 21.83
CA ALA A 457 -13.54 7.55 22.55
C ALA A 457 -13.27 8.71 21.59
N ILE A 458 -13.43 9.93 22.10
CA ILE A 458 -12.94 11.13 21.44
C ILE A 458 -11.85 11.74 22.30
N TYR A 459 -10.75 12.02 21.69
CA TYR A 459 -9.63 12.75 22.26
C TYR A 459 -9.60 14.16 21.71
N LYS A 460 -9.14 15.10 22.51
CA LYS A 460 -8.92 16.49 22.13
C LYS A 460 -7.50 16.89 22.45
N SER A 461 -6.88 17.56 21.51
CA SER A 461 -5.65 18.34 21.70
C SER A 461 -5.95 19.82 21.52
N THR A 462 -5.27 20.68 22.25
CA THR A 462 -5.32 22.16 22.08
C THR A 462 -3.95 22.74 21.75
N ASP A 463 -2.96 21.87 21.55
CA ASP A 463 -1.57 22.22 21.28
C ASP A 463 -1.05 21.50 20.01
N ALA A 464 -1.91 21.42 19.03
CA ALA A 464 -1.60 20.86 17.72
C ALA A 464 -1.12 19.40 17.76
N GLY A 465 -1.72 18.60 18.66
CA GLY A 465 -1.47 17.16 18.80
C GLY A 465 -0.36 16.76 19.75
N VAL A 466 0.30 17.72 20.41
CA VAL A 466 1.40 17.41 21.35
C VAL A 466 0.89 16.65 22.57
N HIS A 467 -0.27 17.04 23.11
CA HIS A 467 -0.93 16.34 24.22
C HIS A 467 -2.40 16.11 23.90
N TRP A 468 -2.90 14.94 24.29
CA TRP A 468 -4.28 14.55 24.09
C TRP A 468 -4.98 14.23 25.39
N THR A 469 -6.25 14.62 25.48
CA THR A 469 -7.11 14.35 26.62
C THR A 469 -8.41 13.72 26.14
N THR A 470 -8.91 12.70 26.83
CA THR A 470 -10.21 12.08 26.53
C THR A 470 -11.34 13.04 26.91
N VAL A 471 -12.22 13.35 25.95
CA VAL A 471 -13.39 14.24 26.13
C VAL A 471 -14.73 13.52 26.00
N LEU A 472 -14.74 12.30 25.46
CA LEU A 472 -15.92 11.44 25.41
C LEU A 472 -15.46 9.97 25.43
N THR A 473 -16.20 9.13 26.16
CA THR A 473 -16.08 7.66 26.07
C THR A 473 -17.48 7.07 25.92
N VAL A 474 -17.63 6.17 24.94
CA VAL A 474 -18.87 5.43 24.67
C VAL A 474 -18.59 3.94 24.68
N ALA A 475 -19.51 3.17 25.28
CA ALA A 475 -19.37 1.72 25.37
C ALA A 475 -19.47 1.05 23.98
N GLY A 476 -18.58 0.12 23.70
CA GLY A 476 -18.51 -0.63 22.44
C GLY A 476 -17.96 0.18 21.24
N PRO A 477 -17.81 -0.45 20.07
CA PRO A 477 -17.39 0.19 18.83
C PRO A 477 -18.57 0.97 18.22
N SER A 478 -18.97 2.03 18.89
CA SER A 478 -20.29 2.69 18.67
C SER A 478 -20.19 4.06 18.03
N LEU A 479 -18.99 4.65 17.94
CA LEU A 479 -18.78 5.94 17.27
C LEU A 479 -18.84 5.76 15.75
N ARG A 480 -19.65 6.59 15.08
CA ARG A 480 -19.78 6.57 13.61
C ARG A 480 -19.28 7.83 12.95
N THR A 481 -19.69 8.98 13.47
CA THR A 481 -19.33 10.28 12.91
C THR A 481 -18.78 11.20 14.00
N LEU A 482 -17.91 12.12 13.59
CA LEU A 482 -17.44 13.24 14.39
C LEU A 482 -17.36 14.47 13.50
N THR A 483 -18.11 15.51 13.84
CA THR A 483 -18.22 16.70 13.01
C THR A 483 -18.17 17.96 13.90
N ILE A 484 -17.49 18.99 13.42
CA ILE A 484 -17.40 20.30 14.05
C ILE A 484 -18.22 21.31 13.26
N ALA A 485 -18.91 22.22 13.93
CA ALA A 485 -19.63 23.32 13.27
C ALA A 485 -18.61 24.39 12.81
N PRO A 486 -18.46 24.65 11.50
CA PRO A 486 -17.38 25.49 11.01
C PRO A 486 -17.42 26.95 11.51
N THR A 487 -18.61 27.51 11.69
CA THR A 487 -18.80 28.87 12.19
C THR A 487 -18.89 28.98 13.70
N GLN A 488 -19.05 27.84 14.41
CA GLN A 488 -19.08 27.75 15.86
C GLN A 488 -18.28 26.52 16.35
N PRO A 489 -16.95 26.56 16.32
CA PRO A 489 -16.12 25.37 16.57
C PRO A 489 -16.23 24.78 17.98
N SER A 490 -16.79 25.51 18.95
CA SER A 490 -17.19 24.95 20.24
C SER A 490 -18.36 23.96 20.14
N THR A 491 -19.08 23.95 19.02
CA THR A 491 -20.20 23.03 18.78
C THR A 491 -19.70 21.83 17.96
N LEU A 492 -19.85 20.64 18.56
CA LEU A 492 -19.51 19.35 17.95
C LEU A 492 -20.72 18.43 17.95
N TYR A 493 -20.78 17.58 16.98
CA TYR A 493 -21.78 16.53 16.84
C TYR A 493 -21.12 15.19 16.63
N VAL A 494 -21.68 14.17 17.28
CA VAL A 494 -21.20 12.79 17.22
C VAL A 494 -22.37 11.87 17.00
N GLY A 495 -22.30 11.03 15.96
CA GLY A 495 -23.21 9.92 15.76
C GLY A 495 -22.75 8.69 16.54
N VAL A 496 -23.59 8.15 17.36
CA VAL A 496 -23.31 6.97 18.21
C VAL A 496 -24.39 5.91 17.98
N ASN A 497 -23.96 4.70 17.68
CA ASN A 497 -24.89 3.57 17.50
C ASN A 497 -25.80 3.41 18.71
N SER A 498 -27.11 3.21 18.50
CA SER A 498 -28.14 3.04 19.51
C SER A 498 -28.34 4.23 20.44
N THR A 499 -27.53 5.27 20.40
CA THR A 499 -27.67 6.50 21.20
C THR A 499 -28.19 7.65 20.33
N GLY A 500 -27.88 7.62 19.03
CA GLY A 500 -28.19 8.67 18.08
C GLY A 500 -27.14 9.79 18.08
N VAL A 501 -27.58 11.03 18.09
CA VAL A 501 -26.71 12.21 18.06
C VAL A 501 -26.41 12.69 19.48
N LEU A 502 -25.13 12.83 19.80
CA LEU A 502 -24.66 13.62 20.95
C LEU A 502 -24.13 14.96 20.44
N LYS A 503 -24.48 16.03 21.16
CA LYS A 503 -24.02 17.40 20.89
C LYS A 503 -23.21 17.94 22.06
N SER A 504 -22.11 18.60 21.75
CA SER A 504 -21.38 19.47 22.68
C SER A 504 -21.48 20.92 22.18
N THR A 505 -21.52 21.89 23.09
CA THR A 505 -21.47 23.33 22.79
C THR A 505 -20.31 24.04 23.47
N ASP A 506 -19.46 23.28 24.13
CA ASP A 506 -18.33 23.75 24.95
C ASP A 506 -16.99 23.12 24.52
N GLY A 507 -16.89 22.73 23.25
CA GLY A 507 -15.66 22.18 22.71
C GLY A 507 -15.34 20.79 23.22
N GLY A 508 -16.35 19.99 23.53
CA GLY A 508 -16.22 18.61 24.00
C GLY A 508 -16.15 18.46 25.52
N ALA A 509 -16.21 19.53 26.30
CA ALA A 509 -16.14 19.44 27.75
C ALA A 509 -17.37 18.76 28.35
N SER A 510 -18.53 18.93 27.71
CA SER A 510 -19.76 18.21 28.05
C SER A 510 -20.54 17.80 26.82
N TRP A 511 -21.34 16.71 26.94
CA TRP A 511 -22.12 16.14 25.84
C TRP A 511 -23.55 15.85 26.27
N ALA A 512 -24.50 16.19 25.43
CA ALA A 512 -25.92 15.95 25.65
C ALA A 512 -26.59 15.28 24.46
N PRO A 513 -27.58 14.37 24.65
CA PRO A 513 -28.38 13.84 23.57
C PRO A 513 -29.14 14.93 22.82
N ALA A 514 -29.14 14.85 21.46
CA ALA A 514 -29.82 15.78 20.59
C ALA A 514 -30.70 15.02 19.56
N ASN A 515 -31.67 14.26 20.05
CA ASN A 515 -32.44 13.25 19.29
C ASN A 515 -33.92 13.60 19.10
N ASN A 516 -34.40 14.77 19.54
CA ASN A 516 -35.83 15.10 19.49
C ASN A 516 -36.33 15.22 18.04
N GLY A 517 -37.19 14.27 17.65
CA GLY A 517 -37.65 14.14 16.25
C GLY A 517 -36.87 13.14 15.40
N LEU A 518 -35.72 12.64 15.85
CA LEU A 518 -35.10 11.42 15.30
C LEU A 518 -35.92 10.20 15.76
N ILE A 519 -35.85 9.10 15.02
CA ILE A 519 -36.69 7.90 15.26
C ILE A 519 -36.58 7.43 16.71
N ALA A 520 -37.72 7.11 17.34
CA ALA A 520 -37.86 6.87 18.77
C ALA A 520 -37.14 5.64 19.37
N ALA A 521 -36.44 4.82 18.59
CA ALA A 521 -35.87 3.54 19.05
C ALA A 521 -34.37 3.44 18.73
N GLY A 522 -33.55 4.29 19.33
CA GLY A 522 -32.09 4.21 19.25
C GLY A 522 -31.55 4.31 17.82
N PRO A 523 -31.57 5.49 17.20
CA PRO A 523 -31.15 5.66 15.79
C PRO A 523 -29.67 5.37 15.62
N TYR A 524 -29.35 4.63 14.55
CA TYR A 524 -27.98 4.49 14.04
C TYR A 524 -27.74 5.64 13.05
N VAL A 525 -26.88 6.58 13.41
CA VAL A 525 -26.56 7.73 12.57
C VAL A 525 -25.29 7.43 11.78
N SER A 526 -25.43 7.20 10.46
CA SER A 526 -24.34 6.87 9.57
C SER A 526 -23.58 8.09 9.07
N ALA A 527 -24.28 9.20 8.84
CA ALA A 527 -23.71 10.42 8.31
C ALA A 527 -24.25 11.67 9.00
N PHE A 528 -23.42 12.72 9.05
CA PHE A 528 -23.76 14.00 9.64
C PHE A 528 -23.17 15.14 8.80
N GLY A 529 -23.97 16.16 8.50
CA GLY A 529 -23.53 17.36 7.80
C GLY A 529 -23.97 18.62 8.56
N VAL A 530 -23.08 19.61 8.64
CA VAL A 530 -23.36 20.93 9.20
C VAL A 530 -23.25 21.96 8.09
N ASP A 531 -24.24 22.83 7.97
CA ASP A 531 -24.20 23.94 7.03
C ASP A 531 -23.02 24.86 7.37
N PRO A 532 -22.08 25.05 6.44
CA PRO A 532 -20.87 25.82 6.68
C PRO A 532 -21.14 27.33 6.90
N SER A 533 -22.33 27.83 6.54
CA SER A 533 -22.71 29.22 6.76
C SER A 533 -23.59 29.42 7.99
N THR A 534 -24.29 28.40 8.45
CA THR A 534 -25.31 28.46 9.51
C THR A 534 -25.20 27.24 10.41
N ALA A 535 -24.48 27.36 11.54
CA ALA A 535 -24.23 26.25 12.47
C ALA A 535 -25.50 25.58 13.04
N ASP A 536 -26.65 26.28 13.01
CA ASP A 536 -27.94 25.74 13.47
C ASP A 536 -28.62 24.87 12.41
N THR A 537 -28.19 24.90 11.16
CA THR A 537 -28.70 24.03 10.10
C THR A 537 -27.85 22.78 9.99
N VAL A 538 -28.40 21.66 10.35
CA VAL A 538 -27.68 20.38 10.40
C VAL A 538 -28.51 19.26 9.78
N TYR A 539 -27.83 18.25 9.27
CA TYR A 539 -28.43 17.08 8.64
C TYR A 539 -27.86 15.81 9.25
N ALA A 540 -28.71 14.78 9.40
CA ALA A 540 -28.31 13.46 9.86
C ALA A 540 -28.94 12.39 8.97
N ALA A 541 -28.15 11.38 8.59
CA ALA A 541 -28.66 10.19 7.93
C ALA A 541 -28.66 9.01 8.87
N THR A 542 -29.68 8.15 8.76
CA THR A 542 -29.79 6.94 9.59
C THR A 542 -29.43 5.71 8.80
N ASP A 543 -28.79 4.75 9.48
CA ASP A 543 -28.37 3.47 8.92
C ASP A 543 -29.52 2.45 8.98
N PRO A 544 -29.88 1.79 7.86
CA PRO A 544 -30.91 0.77 7.82
C PRO A 544 -30.50 -0.55 8.49
N THR A 545 -29.18 -0.76 8.75
CA THR A 545 -28.63 -1.98 9.35
C THR A 545 -28.73 -1.99 10.88
N GLY A 546 -29.42 -1.02 11.48
CA GLY A 546 -29.71 -0.95 12.91
C GLY A 546 -30.37 -2.22 13.47
N PRO A 547 -30.57 -2.34 14.82
CA PRO A 547 -31.00 -3.58 15.48
C PRO A 547 -32.39 -4.06 15.08
N LEU A 548 -33.11 -3.28 14.29
CA LEU A 548 -34.42 -3.64 13.72
C LEU A 548 -34.26 -3.86 12.20
N PRO A 549 -34.07 -5.08 11.72
CA PRO A 549 -33.99 -5.37 10.29
C PRO A 549 -35.18 -4.78 9.52
N GLY A 550 -34.90 -4.02 8.45
CA GLY A 550 -35.94 -3.42 7.61
C GLY A 550 -36.35 -2.00 7.98
N THR A 551 -35.61 -1.31 8.85
CA THR A 551 -35.77 0.15 9.03
C THR A 551 -35.24 0.84 7.79
N PRO A 552 -36.05 1.69 7.09
CA PRO A 552 -35.52 2.40 5.91
C PRO A 552 -34.50 3.45 6.31
N VAL A 553 -33.50 3.65 5.42
CA VAL A 553 -32.63 4.81 5.52
C VAL A 553 -33.44 6.09 5.43
N LYS A 554 -33.09 7.10 6.23
CA LYS A 554 -33.75 8.40 6.25
C LYS A 554 -32.73 9.50 6.41
N ILE A 555 -33.06 10.66 5.85
CA ILE A 555 -32.34 11.91 6.13
C ILE A 555 -33.24 12.79 6.99
N PHE A 556 -32.63 13.41 7.99
CA PHE A 556 -33.28 14.37 8.87
C PHE A 556 -32.58 15.72 8.76
N LYS A 557 -33.35 16.79 8.86
CA LYS A 557 -32.86 18.17 8.90
C LYS A 557 -33.28 18.82 10.20
N SER A 558 -32.41 19.60 10.79
CA SER A 558 -32.68 20.54 11.87
C SER A 558 -32.26 21.94 11.44
N THR A 559 -32.98 22.97 11.88
CA THR A 559 -32.63 24.38 11.67
C THR A 559 -32.48 25.11 13.00
N ASP A 560 -32.41 24.39 14.09
CA ASP A 560 -32.27 24.93 15.45
C ASP A 560 -31.12 24.22 16.24
N GLY A 561 -30.08 23.85 15.50
CA GLY A 561 -28.88 23.25 16.06
C GLY A 561 -29.11 21.87 16.66
N ALA A 562 -29.91 21.03 16.03
CA ALA A 562 -30.29 19.69 16.45
C ALA A 562 -31.23 19.66 17.70
N ALA A 563 -31.91 20.76 18.05
CA ALA A 563 -32.90 20.76 19.11
C ALA A 563 -34.16 20.00 18.65
N HIS A 564 -34.54 20.15 17.36
CA HIS A 564 -35.65 19.40 16.76
C HIS A 564 -35.27 18.92 15.38
N TRP A 565 -35.63 17.68 15.06
CA TRP A 565 -35.37 17.08 13.75
C TRP A 565 -36.68 16.86 12.98
N ARG A 566 -36.68 17.11 11.68
CA ARG A 566 -37.74 16.70 10.78
C ARG A 566 -37.17 15.81 9.67
N GLU A 567 -37.90 14.80 9.29
CA GLU A 567 -37.58 13.95 8.17
C GLU A 567 -37.68 14.74 6.86
N VAL A 568 -36.72 14.53 5.94
CA VAL A 568 -36.76 15.05 4.56
C VAL A 568 -36.91 13.88 3.60
N PRO A 569 -37.75 14.03 2.52
CA PRO A 569 -38.06 12.90 1.66
C PRO A 569 -36.86 12.51 0.80
N LEU A 570 -36.59 11.21 0.71
CA LEU A 570 -35.73 10.64 -0.31
C LEU A 570 -36.52 10.37 -1.60
N PRO A 571 -35.86 10.13 -2.76
CA PRO A 571 -36.54 9.72 -3.99
C PRO A 571 -37.45 8.50 -3.78
N ILE A 572 -38.61 8.47 -4.44
CA ILE A 572 -39.65 7.41 -4.24
C ILE A 572 -39.07 6.01 -4.52
N ASP A 573 -38.17 5.90 -5.47
CA ASP A 573 -37.55 4.63 -5.88
C ASP A 573 -36.21 4.36 -5.19
N PHE A 574 -35.83 5.14 -4.15
CA PHE A 574 -34.58 4.93 -3.43
C PHE A 574 -34.62 3.62 -2.63
N PRO A 575 -33.66 2.70 -2.83
CA PRO A 575 -33.66 1.41 -2.15
C PRO A 575 -33.51 1.58 -0.63
N LEU A 576 -34.40 1.01 0.13
CA LEU A 576 -34.46 1.14 1.59
C LEU A 576 -33.31 0.42 2.33
N THR A 577 -32.53 -0.38 1.61
CA THR A 577 -31.39 -1.15 2.13
C THR A 577 -30.04 -0.43 1.94
N MET A 578 -30.05 0.73 1.27
CA MET A 578 -28.86 1.53 1.05
C MET A 578 -28.48 2.31 2.31
N GLU A 579 -27.18 2.46 2.58
CA GLU A 579 -26.64 3.32 3.63
C GLU A 579 -26.15 4.63 3.01
N ILE A 580 -26.45 5.77 3.61
CA ILE A 580 -25.84 7.05 3.28
C ILE A 580 -24.53 7.17 4.07
N THR A 581 -23.42 7.23 3.37
CA THR A 581 -22.08 7.18 3.96
C THR A 581 -21.56 8.54 4.42
N SER A 582 -22.02 9.63 3.78
CA SER A 582 -21.70 11.00 4.18
C SER A 582 -22.75 12.00 3.71
N LEU A 583 -22.76 13.19 4.32
CA LEU A 583 -23.58 14.33 3.90
C LEU A 583 -22.63 15.52 3.71
N VAL A 584 -22.40 15.89 2.46
CA VAL A 584 -21.42 16.92 2.07
C VAL A 584 -22.18 18.14 1.56
N ILE A 585 -22.04 19.27 2.25
CA ILE A 585 -22.76 20.51 1.95
C ILE A 585 -21.81 21.45 1.22
N ASP A 586 -22.27 22.02 0.13
CA ASP A 586 -21.50 22.98 -0.68
C ASP A 586 -21.21 24.25 0.14
N PRO A 587 -19.94 24.60 0.36
CA PRO A 587 -19.58 25.73 1.19
C PRO A 587 -19.93 27.10 0.56
N VAL A 588 -20.12 27.15 -0.75
CA VAL A 588 -20.48 28.36 -1.49
C VAL A 588 -22.00 28.48 -1.65
N THR A 589 -22.68 27.36 -1.86
CA THR A 589 -24.13 27.28 -2.05
C THR A 589 -24.72 26.22 -1.11
N PRO A 590 -24.94 26.52 0.19
CA PRO A 590 -25.36 25.54 1.18
C PRO A 590 -26.71 24.86 0.94
N SER A 591 -27.52 25.37 -0.01
CA SER A 591 -28.70 24.66 -0.49
C SER A 591 -28.34 23.43 -1.34
N THR A 592 -27.11 23.33 -1.83
CA THR A 592 -26.60 22.17 -2.56
C THR A 592 -25.97 21.18 -1.58
N ILE A 593 -26.49 19.96 -1.56
CA ILE A 593 -26.06 18.88 -0.66
C ILE A 593 -25.85 17.64 -1.51
N TYR A 594 -24.78 16.92 -1.21
CA TYR A 594 -24.48 15.61 -1.80
C TYR A 594 -24.55 14.53 -0.74
N ALA A 595 -25.13 13.40 -1.09
CA ALA A 595 -25.25 12.22 -0.21
C ALA A 595 -24.79 10.98 -0.97
N PRO A 596 -23.52 10.59 -0.86
CA PRO A 596 -23.04 9.29 -1.30
C PRO A 596 -23.78 8.17 -0.55
N TYR A 597 -24.08 7.09 -1.27
CA TYR A 597 -24.75 5.93 -0.71
C TYR A 597 -24.15 4.62 -1.23
N THR A 598 -24.31 3.56 -0.44
CA THR A 598 -23.85 2.20 -0.77
C THR A 598 -24.81 1.15 -0.22
N ASP A 599 -24.73 -0.08 -0.76
CA ASP A 599 -25.38 -1.26 -0.20
C ASP A 599 -24.34 -2.26 0.34
N THR A 600 -24.81 -3.37 0.86
CA THR A 600 -23.96 -4.46 1.36
C THR A 600 -23.29 -5.28 0.25
N GLY A 601 -23.56 -5.00 -1.03
CA GLY A 601 -23.05 -5.70 -2.20
C GLY A 601 -22.15 -4.85 -3.08
N ASP A 602 -21.51 -3.80 -2.51
CA ASP A 602 -20.63 -2.84 -3.22
C ASP A 602 -21.33 -2.08 -4.38
N GLN A 603 -22.67 -2.05 -4.40
CA GLN A 603 -23.41 -1.14 -5.26
C GLN A 603 -23.58 0.19 -4.55
N GLY A 604 -23.55 1.29 -5.29
CA GLY A 604 -23.70 2.61 -4.68
C GLY A 604 -23.80 3.70 -5.73
N GLY A 605 -23.86 4.93 -5.25
CA GLY A 605 -23.98 6.10 -6.09
C GLY A 605 -23.99 7.40 -5.30
N LEU A 606 -24.58 8.43 -5.90
CA LEU A 606 -24.56 9.78 -5.38
C LEU A 606 -25.92 10.47 -5.56
N LEU A 607 -26.53 10.87 -4.46
CA LEU A 607 -27.69 11.77 -4.48
C LEU A 607 -27.24 13.23 -4.40
N LYS A 608 -27.98 14.11 -5.04
CA LYS A 608 -27.82 15.57 -4.97
C LYS A 608 -29.14 16.24 -4.65
N SER A 609 -29.10 17.18 -3.73
CA SER A 609 -30.16 18.18 -3.51
C SER A 609 -29.64 19.58 -3.90
N SER A 610 -30.47 20.41 -4.42
CA SER A 610 -30.16 21.82 -4.72
C SER A 610 -31.06 22.82 -3.97
N ASP A 611 -31.91 22.34 -3.09
CA ASP A 611 -32.91 23.10 -2.35
C ASP A 611 -32.84 22.90 -0.83
N GLY A 612 -31.65 22.52 -0.31
CA GLY A 612 -31.40 22.32 1.12
C GLY A 612 -32.00 21.04 1.66
N GLY A 613 -32.05 19.99 0.83
CA GLY A 613 -32.52 18.67 1.22
C GLY A 613 -34.01 18.43 1.06
N GLU A 614 -34.77 19.38 0.50
CA GLU A 614 -36.22 19.21 0.31
C GLU A 614 -36.53 18.24 -0.85
N THR A 615 -35.71 18.22 -1.88
CA THR A 615 -35.76 17.26 -2.99
C THR A 615 -34.39 16.71 -3.33
N TRP A 616 -34.34 15.46 -3.80
CA TRP A 616 -33.12 14.76 -4.15
C TRP A 616 -33.21 14.13 -5.54
N ILE A 617 -32.14 14.18 -6.29
CA ILE A 617 -31.97 13.51 -7.59
C ILE A 617 -30.74 12.60 -7.54
N ASP A 618 -30.81 11.49 -8.24
CA ASP A 618 -29.65 10.61 -8.44
C ASP A 618 -28.76 11.16 -9.57
N VAL A 619 -27.49 11.41 -9.27
CA VAL A 619 -26.47 11.94 -10.20
C VAL A 619 -25.37 10.93 -10.47
N SER A 620 -25.60 9.66 -10.18
CA SER A 620 -24.62 8.57 -10.35
C SER A 620 -24.33 8.22 -11.80
N GLN A 621 -25.17 8.59 -12.75
CA GLN A 621 -25.20 8.06 -14.12
C GLN A 621 -23.88 8.17 -14.90
N ASN A 622 -22.98 9.04 -14.52
CA ASN A 622 -21.68 9.26 -15.17
C ASN A 622 -20.49 8.89 -14.26
N LEU A 623 -20.74 8.30 -13.09
CA LEU A 623 -19.72 7.66 -12.27
C LEU A 623 -19.58 6.18 -12.66
N PRO A 624 -18.39 5.59 -12.49
CA PRO A 624 -18.25 4.14 -12.53
C PRO A 624 -19.19 3.47 -11.54
N PRO A 625 -19.71 2.27 -11.86
CA PRO A 625 -20.51 1.51 -10.91
C PRO A 625 -19.75 1.25 -9.62
N GLY A 626 -20.40 1.43 -8.48
CA GLY A 626 -19.85 1.17 -7.16
C GLY A 626 -20.06 2.31 -6.17
N PRO A 627 -19.66 2.11 -4.91
CA PRO A 627 -19.83 3.09 -3.86
C PRO A 627 -18.93 4.32 -4.05
N VAL A 628 -19.42 5.48 -3.64
CA VAL A 628 -18.58 6.68 -3.47
C VAL A 628 -18.06 6.68 -2.04
N GLY A 629 -16.80 6.30 -1.86
CA GLY A 629 -16.16 6.19 -0.55
C GLY A 629 -15.88 7.54 0.11
N LYS A 630 -15.55 8.55 -0.69
CA LYS A 630 -15.32 9.93 -0.24
C LYS A 630 -15.78 10.92 -1.29
N LEU A 631 -16.40 11.99 -0.85
CA LEU A 631 -16.73 13.13 -1.68
C LEU A 631 -16.12 14.40 -1.08
N LEU A 632 -15.49 15.23 -1.92
CA LEU A 632 -14.98 16.54 -1.56
C LEU A 632 -15.56 17.61 -2.47
N ILE A 633 -15.69 18.80 -1.94
CA ILE A 633 -16.12 19.96 -2.70
C ILE A 633 -14.99 20.99 -2.65
N GLY A 634 -14.53 21.42 -3.82
CA GLY A 634 -13.54 22.49 -3.97
C GLY A 634 -14.12 23.87 -3.68
N SER A 635 -13.26 24.82 -3.39
CA SER A 635 -13.63 26.22 -3.13
C SER A 635 -13.80 27.07 -4.40
N GLY A 636 -13.64 26.48 -5.58
CA GLY A 636 -13.72 27.15 -6.88
C GLY A 636 -15.15 27.50 -7.33
N SER A 637 -15.26 28.36 -8.36
CA SER A 637 -16.54 28.65 -9.02
C SER A 637 -16.38 28.46 -10.54
N PRO A 638 -17.14 27.55 -11.20
CA PRO A 638 -18.18 26.68 -10.64
C PRO A 638 -17.59 25.69 -9.65
N THR A 639 -18.42 25.25 -8.71
CA THR A 639 -17.99 24.33 -7.65
C THR A 639 -17.49 23.01 -8.25
N GLU A 640 -16.24 22.71 -8.01
CA GLU A 640 -15.63 21.43 -8.38
C GLU A 640 -15.95 20.38 -7.31
N VAL A 641 -16.30 19.19 -7.74
CA VAL A 641 -16.61 18.06 -6.87
C VAL A 641 -15.66 16.91 -7.21
N TYR A 642 -15.08 16.28 -6.18
CA TYR A 642 -14.17 15.15 -6.32
C TYR A 642 -14.79 13.92 -5.65
N ALA A 643 -14.80 12.80 -6.34
CA ALA A 643 -15.33 11.54 -5.85
C ALA A 643 -14.26 10.46 -5.86
N LEU A 644 -14.10 9.78 -4.74
CA LEU A 644 -13.33 8.55 -4.62
C LEU A 644 -14.26 7.36 -4.84
N THR A 645 -13.93 6.52 -5.80
CA THR A 645 -14.64 5.29 -6.14
C THR A 645 -13.68 4.10 -6.20
N PRO A 646 -14.15 2.86 -6.22
CA PRO A 646 -13.28 1.69 -6.45
C PRO A 646 -12.52 1.74 -7.79
N ALA A 647 -13.04 2.47 -8.78
CA ALA A 647 -12.41 2.66 -10.09
C ALA A 647 -11.40 3.82 -10.12
N GLY A 648 -11.17 4.52 -9.02
CA GLY A 648 -10.24 5.64 -8.92
C GLY A 648 -10.90 6.95 -8.50
N ILE A 649 -10.18 8.05 -8.72
CA ILE A 649 -10.61 9.40 -8.35
C ILE A 649 -11.19 10.11 -9.56
N PHE A 650 -12.35 10.74 -9.40
CA PHE A 650 -13.06 11.46 -10.44
C PHE A 650 -13.32 12.91 -10.03
N ALA A 651 -13.28 13.81 -11.00
CA ALA A 651 -13.61 15.22 -10.85
C ALA A 651 -14.81 15.61 -11.70
N SER A 652 -15.70 16.41 -11.14
CA SER A 652 -16.79 17.08 -11.82
C SER A 652 -16.60 18.59 -11.71
N ARG A 653 -16.90 19.32 -12.79
CA ARG A 653 -16.86 20.80 -12.85
C ARG A 653 -18.21 21.42 -13.16
N ASP A 654 -19.25 20.62 -13.12
CA ASP A 654 -20.62 21.02 -13.43
C ASP A 654 -21.62 20.61 -12.33
N GLY A 655 -21.09 20.46 -11.11
CA GLY A 655 -21.88 20.13 -9.95
C GLY A 655 -22.39 18.69 -9.96
N ALA A 656 -21.53 17.74 -10.30
CA ALA A 656 -21.76 16.31 -10.34
C ALA A 656 -22.66 15.82 -11.50
N MET A 657 -22.83 16.62 -12.56
CA MET A 657 -23.61 16.19 -13.73
C MET A 657 -22.75 15.35 -14.69
N THR A 658 -21.47 15.68 -14.83
CA THR A 658 -20.50 14.89 -15.60
C THR A 658 -19.21 14.68 -14.81
N TRP A 659 -18.56 13.55 -15.04
CA TRP A 659 -17.35 13.14 -14.30
C TRP A 659 -16.21 12.82 -15.26
N THR A 660 -15.02 13.26 -14.92
CA THR A 660 -13.78 12.94 -15.63
C THR A 660 -12.79 12.27 -14.66
N PRO A 661 -12.14 11.17 -15.04
CA PRO A 661 -11.14 10.57 -14.17
C PRO A 661 -9.97 11.54 -13.97
N ILE A 662 -9.47 11.60 -12.74
CA ILE A 662 -8.17 12.18 -12.45
C ILE A 662 -7.13 11.11 -12.76
N ASP A 663 -6.07 11.53 -13.46
CA ASP A 663 -4.95 10.67 -13.79
C ASP A 663 -4.35 10.04 -12.52
N ASP A 664 -4.18 8.73 -12.52
CA ASP A 664 -3.56 7.96 -11.45
C ASP A 664 -2.03 7.86 -11.58
N ALA A 665 -1.43 8.55 -12.55
CA ALA A 665 0.01 8.56 -12.74
C ALA A 665 0.75 9.02 -11.47
N GLY A 666 1.55 8.14 -10.91
CA GLY A 666 2.26 8.37 -9.65
C GLY A 666 1.56 7.83 -8.40
N LEU A 667 0.26 7.47 -8.46
CA LEU A 667 -0.33 6.66 -7.39
C LEU A 667 0.15 5.21 -7.51
N PRO A 668 0.52 4.57 -6.40
CA PRO A 668 0.73 3.13 -6.42
C PRO A 668 -0.58 2.43 -6.82
N ASN A 669 -0.47 1.26 -7.43
CA ASN A 669 -1.63 0.42 -7.78
C ASN A 669 -2.24 -0.23 -6.50
N VAL A 670 -2.54 0.60 -5.53
CA VAL A 670 -3.11 0.25 -4.21
C VAL A 670 -4.29 1.16 -3.94
N GLY A 671 -5.31 0.65 -3.28
CA GLY A 671 -6.53 1.39 -3.00
C GLY A 671 -6.27 2.73 -2.28
N VAL A 672 -6.95 3.78 -2.72
CA VAL A 672 -7.02 5.05 -2.01
C VAL A 672 -8.05 4.90 -0.89
N SER A 673 -7.66 5.24 0.34
CA SER A 673 -8.48 5.09 1.55
C SER A 673 -9.18 6.38 1.97
N ASP A 674 -8.59 7.54 1.69
CA ASP A 674 -9.17 8.86 2.00
C ASP A 674 -8.67 9.94 1.04
N LEU A 675 -9.42 11.02 0.94
CA LEU A 675 -9.07 12.21 0.17
C LEU A 675 -9.24 13.46 1.03
N ALA A 676 -8.37 14.43 0.81
CA ALA A 676 -8.52 15.79 1.33
C ALA A 676 -8.11 16.82 0.28
N ILE A 677 -8.71 18.00 0.35
CA ILE A 677 -8.35 19.16 -0.45
C ILE A 677 -7.84 20.25 0.49
N ASP A 678 -6.86 21.00 0.07
CA ASP A 678 -6.34 22.10 0.88
C ASP A 678 -7.33 23.28 0.93
N GLY A 679 -7.15 24.18 1.90
CA GLY A 679 -8.03 25.34 2.09
C GLY A 679 -8.08 26.30 0.87
N THR A 680 -7.11 26.23 -0.03
CA THR A 680 -7.07 27.02 -1.27
C THR A 680 -7.80 26.35 -2.43
N GLY A 681 -8.13 25.05 -2.34
CA GLY A 681 -8.69 24.25 -3.41
C GLY A 681 -7.71 23.95 -4.54
N SER A 682 -6.40 24.07 -4.29
CA SER A 682 -5.36 23.92 -5.32
C SER A 682 -4.62 22.58 -5.23
N VAL A 683 -4.70 21.89 -4.10
CA VAL A 683 -3.99 20.65 -3.85
C VAL A 683 -4.93 19.58 -3.36
N LEU A 684 -5.02 18.49 -4.10
CA LEU A 684 -5.72 17.28 -3.69
C LEU A 684 -4.71 16.29 -3.09
N ARG A 685 -5.07 15.68 -1.96
CA ARG A 685 -4.25 14.68 -1.29
C ARG A 685 -4.98 13.36 -1.19
N ALA A 686 -4.28 12.28 -1.47
CA ALA A 686 -4.79 10.93 -1.40
C ALA A 686 -4.04 10.12 -0.35
N ALA A 687 -4.76 9.60 0.62
CA ALA A 687 -4.27 8.62 1.57
C ALA A 687 -4.42 7.22 0.98
N THR A 688 -3.36 6.42 1.03
CA THR A 688 -3.33 5.07 0.48
C THR A 688 -2.66 4.11 1.46
N ILE A 689 -2.75 2.82 1.22
CA ILE A 689 -1.94 1.84 1.97
C ILE A 689 -0.43 1.96 1.65
N GLY A 690 -0.06 2.74 0.62
CA GLY A 690 1.32 3.03 0.21
C GLY A 690 1.82 4.41 0.64
N GLY A 691 1.10 5.12 1.50
CA GLY A 691 1.46 6.44 1.98
C GLY A 691 0.51 7.56 1.52
N LEU A 692 0.91 8.78 1.76
CA LEU A 692 0.19 9.98 1.38
C LEU A 692 0.76 10.56 0.09
N PHE A 693 -0.12 10.93 -0.83
CA PHE A 693 0.22 11.49 -2.14
C PHE A 693 -0.45 12.84 -2.34
N GLU A 694 0.23 13.70 -3.08
CA GLU A 694 -0.23 15.04 -3.41
C GLU A 694 -0.38 15.22 -4.92
N TYR A 695 -1.45 15.89 -5.33
CA TYR A 695 -1.76 16.21 -6.72
C TYR A 695 -2.11 17.69 -6.85
N GLN A 696 -1.41 18.44 -7.70
CA GLN A 696 -1.67 19.84 -7.95
C GLN A 696 -2.84 20.00 -8.94
N LEU A 697 -3.92 20.62 -8.50
CA LEU A 697 -5.08 20.91 -9.31
C LEU A 697 -4.83 22.13 -10.20
N SER A 698 -4.99 21.99 -11.50
CA SER A 698 -4.86 23.10 -12.44
C SER A 698 -6.12 23.97 -12.38
N GLY A 699 -6.11 25.08 -11.62
CA GLY A 699 -7.28 25.96 -11.53
C GLY A 699 -7.17 27.21 -10.65
N GLY A 700 -6.18 27.32 -9.80
CA GLY A 700 -5.96 28.51 -8.95
C GLY A 700 -5.25 29.62 -9.72
N SER A 701 -5.82 30.83 -9.73
CA SER A 701 -5.17 32.04 -10.24
C SER A 701 -3.74 32.17 -9.74
N SER A 702 -2.78 32.02 -10.63
CA SER A 702 -1.37 32.17 -10.32
C SER A 702 -1.07 33.59 -9.82
N SER A 703 -0.83 33.76 -8.54
CA SER A 703 0.10 34.80 -8.13
C SER A 703 1.51 34.32 -8.54
N THR A 704 1.99 34.88 -9.62
CA THR A 704 3.36 34.87 -10.12
C THR A 704 4.40 34.08 -9.29
N ARG A 705 4.48 32.77 -9.54
CA ARG A 705 5.76 32.09 -9.51
C ARG A 705 6.17 31.93 -10.97
N THR A 706 7.25 32.59 -11.34
CA THR A 706 7.92 32.45 -12.62
C THR A 706 8.10 30.96 -12.91
N GLY A 707 7.41 30.49 -13.97
CA GLY A 707 7.38 29.11 -14.37
C GLY A 707 8.80 28.56 -14.55
N SER A 708 9.07 27.41 -13.92
CA SER A 708 10.11 26.53 -14.46
C SER A 708 9.62 26.13 -15.85
N PRO A 709 10.43 26.29 -16.89
CA PRO A 709 10.08 25.84 -18.24
C PRO A 709 9.81 24.33 -18.16
N SER A 710 8.76 23.87 -18.84
CA SER A 710 8.58 22.44 -19.10
C SER A 710 9.90 21.92 -19.67
N ILE A 711 10.57 21.00 -18.93
CA ILE A 711 11.87 20.51 -19.31
C ILE A 711 11.69 19.66 -20.55
N THR A 712 12.00 20.21 -21.72
CA THR A 712 12.13 19.46 -22.95
C THR A 712 13.55 18.90 -23.00
N ALA A 713 13.68 17.66 -23.47
CA ALA A 713 14.95 17.00 -23.68
C ALA A 713 15.09 16.65 -25.17
N PRO A 714 16.28 16.74 -25.75
CA PRO A 714 16.51 16.29 -27.11
C PRO A 714 16.37 14.77 -27.21
N VAL A 715 15.56 14.31 -28.14
CA VAL A 715 15.52 12.91 -28.57
C VAL A 715 16.50 12.76 -29.71
N ILE A 716 17.57 12.00 -29.48
CA ILE A 716 18.71 11.87 -30.40
C ILE A 716 18.55 10.59 -31.21
N GLU A 717 18.74 10.67 -32.50
CA GLU A 717 18.72 9.52 -33.41
C GLU A 717 20.12 8.91 -33.57
N TYR A 718 20.20 7.60 -33.43
CA TYR A 718 21.34 6.75 -33.71
C TYR A 718 21.01 5.75 -34.81
N TYR A 719 22.04 5.35 -35.58
CA TYR A 719 21.93 4.31 -36.58
C TYR A 719 23.03 3.27 -36.39
N ASN A 720 22.66 2.01 -36.52
CA ASN A 720 23.58 0.87 -36.52
C ASN A 720 23.59 0.20 -37.90
N SER A 721 24.68 0.33 -38.64
CA SER A 721 24.78 -0.21 -40.00
C SER A 721 24.84 -1.74 -40.05
N ALA A 722 25.25 -2.41 -38.98
CA ALA A 722 25.29 -3.87 -38.90
C ALA A 722 23.89 -4.49 -38.76
N PHE A 723 23.04 -3.80 -38.06
CA PHE A 723 21.67 -4.22 -37.82
C PHE A 723 20.66 -3.55 -38.76
N ASP A 724 21.11 -2.51 -39.50
CA ASP A 724 20.27 -1.63 -40.32
C ASP A 724 19.08 -1.07 -39.47
N ASP A 725 19.37 -0.61 -38.27
CA ASP A 725 18.36 -0.23 -37.26
C ASP A 725 18.55 1.23 -36.83
N PHE A 726 17.42 1.92 -36.64
CA PHE A 726 17.37 3.29 -36.10
C PHE A 726 16.85 3.26 -34.66
N PHE A 727 17.54 3.93 -33.78
CA PHE A 727 17.23 4.04 -32.37
C PHE A 727 17.12 5.49 -31.96
N ILE A 728 16.04 5.87 -31.29
CA ILE A 728 15.86 7.22 -30.76
C ILE A 728 15.72 7.17 -29.24
N THR A 729 16.40 8.10 -28.56
CA THR A 729 16.33 8.19 -27.11
C THR A 729 16.56 9.60 -26.60
N SER A 730 15.90 9.95 -25.49
CA SER A 730 16.18 11.13 -24.67
C SER A 730 16.84 10.75 -23.34
N ASN A 731 17.04 9.44 -23.07
CA ASN A 731 17.65 8.95 -21.84
C ASN A 731 19.16 9.25 -21.84
N THR A 732 19.61 10.03 -20.87
CA THR A 732 21.00 10.48 -20.76
C THR A 732 22.00 9.34 -20.59
N ASP A 733 21.63 8.25 -19.92
CA ASP A 733 22.48 7.09 -19.70
C ASP A 733 22.64 6.26 -20.98
N GLU A 734 21.55 6.11 -21.76
CA GLU A 734 21.61 5.47 -23.07
C GLU A 734 22.46 6.30 -24.03
N ILE A 735 22.26 7.62 -24.07
CA ILE A 735 23.06 8.55 -24.88
C ILE A 735 24.54 8.42 -24.51
N ALA A 736 24.89 8.43 -23.24
CA ALA A 736 26.27 8.31 -22.78
C ALA A 736 26.91 6.96 -23.18
N LYS A 737 26.20 5.86 -23.11
CA LYS A 737 26.67 4.53 -23.52
C LYS A 737 26.85 4.41 -25.01
N LEU A 738 25.97 5.01 -25.80
CA LEU A 738 26.05 5.03 -27.26
C LEU A 738 27.20 5.93 -27.76
N ASP A 739 27.35 7.13 -27.19
CA ASP A 739 28.39 8.09 -27.53
C ASP A 739 29.80 7.61 -27.14
N SER A 740 29.92 6.92 -26.00
CA SER A 740 31.21 6.35 -25.55
C SER A 740 31.65 5.13 -26.35
N GLY A 741 30.76 4.59 -27.21
CA GLY A 741 31.02 3.35 -27.94
C GLY A 741 30.97 2.10 -27.07
N THR A 742 30.50 2.19 -25.82
CA THR A 742 30.28 1.05 -24.93
C THR A 742 29.29 0.08 -25.55
N THR A 743 28.32 0.60 -26.31
CA THR A 743 27.41 -0.18 -27.15
C THR A 743 27.89 -0.07 -28.59
N ALA A 744 28.61 -1.10 -29.03
CA ALA A 744 29.32 -1.05 -30.32
C ALA A 744 28.36 -0.94 -31.53
N GLY A 745 28.80 -0.21 -32.54
CA GLY A 745 28.19 -0.13 -33.87
C GLY A 745 27.11 0.95 -34.02
N TRP A 746 26.74 1.66 -32.97
CA TRP A 746 25.81 2.78 -33.05
C TRP A 746 26.54 4.10 -33.27
N THR A 747 26.02 4.93 -34.19
CA THR A 747 26.52 6.25 -34.48
C THR A 747 25.42 7.27 -34.58
N ARG A 748 25.62 8.49 -34.09
CA ARG A 748 24.64 9.57 -34.25
C ARG A 748 24.38 9.87 -35.70
N THR A 749 23.14 10.03 -36.10
CA THR A 749 22.78 10.44 -37.48
C THR A 749 22.91 11.95 -37.69
N GLY A 750 22.98 12.72 -36.62
CA GLY A 750 22.87 14.18 -36.61
C GLY A 750 21.47 14.72 -36.57
N LEU A 751 20.45 13.85 -36.66
CA LEU A 751 19.03 14.22 -36.48
C LEU A 751 18.59 14.11 -35.03
N GLN A 752 17.77 15.07 -34.64
CA GLN A 752 17.15 15.09 -33.32
C GLN A 752 15.86 15.92 -33.33
N PHE A 753 15.02 15.71 -32.34
CA PHE A 753 13.87 16.57 -32.06
C PHE A 753 13.70 16.70 -30.55
N ASN A 754 12.88 17.65 -30.09
CA ASN A 754 12.62 17.77 -28.66
C ASN A 754 11.40 16.95 -28.25
N ALA A 755 11.41 16.41 -27.04
CA ALA A 755 10.26 15.81 -26.39
C ALA A 755 10.22 16.23 -24.93
N TYR A 756 9.10 16.03 -24.27
CA TYR A 756 9.00 16.28 -22.84
C TYR A 756 9.63 15.10 -22.08
N ALA A 757 10.57 15.40 -21.19
CA ALA A 757 11.22 14.39 -20.36
C ALA A 757 10.28 13.78 -19.32
N ALA A 758 9.23 14.51 -18.98
CA ALA A 758 8.15 14.07 -18.09
C ALA A 758 6.79 14.41 -18.70
N ARG A 759 5.74 13.76 -18.23
CA ARG A 759 4.40 14.01 -18.70
C ARG A 759 4.00 15.49 -18.49
N ALA A 760 3.52 16.12 -19.54
CA ALA A 760 2.97 17.47 -19.50
C ALA A 760 1.52 17.45 -19.98
N SER A 761 0.74 18.48 -19.64
CA SER A 761 -0.66 18.60 -20.11
C SER A 761 -0.74 18.50 -21.64
N GLY A 762 -1.62 17.65 -22.13
CA GLY A 762 -1.82 17.42 -23.57
C GLY A 762 -0.76 16.53 -24.23
N THR A 763 0.15 15.90 -23.46
CA THR A 763 1.15 14.97 -23.99
C THR A 763 0.72 13.51 -23.81
N ALA A 764 1.16 12.65 -24.71
CA ALA A 764 1.01 11.20 -24.63
C ALA A 764 2.36 10.52 -24.38
N PRO A 765 2.42 9.42 -23.62
CA PRO A 765 3.63 8.61 -23.47
C PRO A 765 3.97 7.92 -24.80
N VAL A 766 5.25 7.78 -25.11
CA VAL A 766 5.71 7.05 -26.29
C VAL A 766 6.22 5.68 -25.85
N CYS A 767 5.52 4.62 -26.25
CA CYS A 767 5.94 3.24 -26.04
C CYS A 767 7.12 2.90 -26.95
N ARG A 768 8.10 2.15 -26.45
CA ARG A 768 9.21 1.59 -27.22
C ARG A 768 9.20 0.08 -27.17
N PHE A 769 9.31 -0.52 -28.34
CA PHE A 769 9.42 -1.95 -28.52
C PHE A 769 10.69 -2.31 -29.25
N PHE A 770 11.21 -3.51 -28.96
CA PHE A 770 12.38 -4.08 -29.59
C PHE A 770 12.09 -5.47 -30.12
N SER A 771 12.64 -5.81 -31.27
CA SER A 771 12.50 -7.15 -31.85
C SER A 771 13.83 -7.71 -32.32
N THR A 772 14.14 -8.95 -31.93
CA THR A 772 15.22 -9.80 -32.45
C THR A 772 14.70 -10.92 -33.36
N ALA A 773 13.40 -10.95 -33.66
CA ALA A 773 12.80 -11.98 -34.50
C ALA A 773 13.35 -12.02 -35.94
N PHE A 774 14.12 -10.97 -36.33
CA PHE A 774 14.70 -10.79 -37.65
C PHE A 774 16.23 -10.98 -37.69
N ALA A 775 16.80 -11.68 -36.71
CA ALA A 775 18.25 -11.85 -36.58
C ALA A 775 18.91 -12.29 -37.89
N PRO A 776 20.12 -11.73 -38.22
CA PRO A 776 20.99 -10.92 -37.37
C PRO A 776 20.58 -9.43 -37.26
N LYS A 777 19.50 -9.00 -37.91
CA LYS A 777 18.97 -7.63 -37.83
C LYS A 777 18.09 -7.47 -36.62
N SER A 778 17.97 -6.25 -36.12
CA SER A 778 17.06 -5.83 -35.07
C SER A 778 16.13 -4.72 -35.59
N SER A 779 15.12 -4.39 -34.80
CA SER A 779 14.23 -3.28 -35.08
C SER A 779 13.67 -2.68 -33.80
N HIS A 780 13.60 -1.35 -33.78
CA HIS A 780 12.88 -0.61 -32.76
C HIS A 780 11.61 0.02 -33.33
N PHE A 781 10.56 0.01 -32.53
CA PHE A 781 9.29 0.60 -32.86
C PHE A 781 8.81 1.51 -31.73
N TYR A 782 8.39 2.72 -32.09
CA TYR A 782 7.91 3.71 -31.12
C TYR A 782 6.51 4.20 -31.53
N THR A 783 5.64 4.36 -30.58
CA THR A 783 4.30 4.92 -30.84
C THR A 783 3.77 5.71 -29.65
N PRO A 784 3.16 6.87 -29.87
CA PRO A 784 2.41 7.61 -28.86
C PRO A 784 0.93 7.19 -28.77
N PHE A 785 0.46 6.30 -29.67
CA PHE A 785 -0.93 5.88 -29.71
C PHE A 785 -1.17 4.67 -28.81
N ALA A 786 -1.98 4.84 -27.77
CA ALA A 786 -2.26 3.77 -26.80
C ALA A 786 -2.83 2.48 -27.44
N SER A 787 -3.68 2.63 -28.47
CA SER A 787 -4.23 1.48 -29.20
C SER A 787 -3.16 0.71 -30.00
N GLU A 788 -2.19 1.39 -30.57
CA GLU A 788 -1.09 0.79 -31.32
C GLU A 788 -0.08 0.15 -30.34
N CYS A 789 0.23 0.83 -29.23
CA CYS A 789 1.03 0.27 -28.15
C CYS A 789 0.43 -1.04 -27.63
N ALA A 790 -0.87 -1.08 -27.34
CA ALA A 790 -1.57 -2.29 -26.91
C ALA A 790 -1.53 -3.40 -27.98
N ALA A 791 -1.73 -3.05 -29.25
CA ALA A 791 -1.73 -4.03 -30.34
C ALA A 791 -0.34 -4.67 -30.54
N VAL A 792 0.74 -3.86 -30.51
CA VAL A 792 2.12 -4.37 -30.66
C VAL A 792 2.53 -5.19 -29.44
N HIS A 793 2.10 -4.81 -28.24
CA HIS A 793 2.36 -5.57 -27.02
C HIS A 793 1.83 -7.02 -27.05
N THR A 794 0.77 -7.29 -27.78
CA THR A 794 0.23 -8.65 -27.96
C THR A 794 1.00 -9.50 -29.00
N ASN A 795 1.91 -8.89 -29.75
CA ASN A 795 2.68 -9.58 -30.77
C ASN A 795 3.93 -10.23 -30.15
N PRO A 796 4.08 -11.57 -30.18
CA PRO A 796 5.17 -12.28 -29.52
C PRO A 796 6.56 -11.99 -30.10
N ASN A 797 6.61 -11.36 -31.27
CA ASN A 797 7.88 -10.97 -31.91
C ASN A 797 8.41 -9.62 -31.42
N TRP A 798 7.66 -8.88 -30.60
CA TRP A 798 8.02 -7.60 -30.10
C TRP A 798 8.04 -7.59 -28.56
N LEU A 799 9.16 -7.17 -28.00
CA LEU A 799 9.34 -6.98 -26.56
C LEU A 799 9.11 -5.52 -26.22
N LEU A 800 8.19 -5.24 -25.31
CA LEU A 800 8.02 -3.89 -24.74
C LEU A 800 9.23 -3.57 -23.87
N GLU A 801 10.04 -2.61 -24.27
CA GLU A 801 11.17 -2.13 -23.49
C GLU A 801 10.78 -1.03 -22.52
N SER A 802 9.83 -0.17 -22.92
CA SER A 802 9.31 0.91 -22.08
C SER A 802 7.92 1.33 -22.52
N GLY A 803 7.03 1.56 -21.58
CA GLY A 803 5.71 2.16 -21.81
C GLY A 803 5.75 3.69 -21.99
N ALA A 804 6.87 4.34 -21.61
CA ALA A 804 7.04 5.78 -21.76
C ALA A 804 8.53 6.14 -21.78
N VAL A 805 9.13 6.15 -22.97
CA VAL A 805 10.55 6.58 -23.14
C VAL A 805 10.70 8.10 -23.14
N PHE A 806 9.68 8.81 -23.53
CA PHE A 806 9.48 10.26 -23.45
C PHE A 806 8.00 10.58 -23.68
N TYR A 807 7.62 11.84 -23.54
CA TYR A 807 6.27 12.31 -23.78
C TYR A 807 6.21 13.28 -24.94
N ILE A 808 5.12 13.25 -25.73
CA ILE A 808 4.99 14.03 -26.95
C ILE A 808 3.51 14.49 -27.12
N VAL A 809 3.27 15.57 -27.85
CA VAL A 809 1.92 15.97 -28.20
C VAL A 809 1.44 15.18 -29.41
N LEU A 810 0.17 14.74 -29.38
CA LEU A 810 -0.44 14.07 -30.52
C LEU A 810 -0.90 15.07 -31.58
N PRO A 811 -0.78 14.74 -32.88
CA PRO A 811 -1.40 15.54 -33.93
C PRO A 811 -2.94 15.39 -33.89
N THR A 812 -3.63 16.32 -34.49
CA THR A 812 -5.08 16.19 -34.77
C THR A 812 -5.33 15.01 -35.72
N ARG A 813 -6.60 14.59 -35.87
CA ARG A 813 -6.97 13.54 -36.84
C ARG A 813 -6.57 13.87 -38.28
N ASP A 814 -6.48 15.16 -38.62
CA ASP A 814 -6.05 15.64 -39.93
C ASP A 814 -4.52 15.77 -40.05
N GLY A 815 -3.75 15.32 -39.04
CA GLY A 815 -2.29 15.33 -39.00
C GLY A 815 -1.67 16.70 -38.71
N LEU A 816 -2.42 17.65 -38.12
CA LEU A 816 -1.92 18.97 -37.82
C LEU A 816 -1.37 19.04 -36.39
N CYS A 817 -0.22 19.66 -36.23
CA CYS A 817 0.33 20.04 -34.95
C CYS A 817 -0.18 21.43 -34.50
N ALA A 818 -0.38 21.62 -33.20
CA ALA A 818 -0.73 22.93 -32.65
C ALA A 818 0.39 23.96 -32.90
N ALA A 819 0.02 25.24 -32.88
CA ALA A 819 0.98 26.33 -33.09
C ALA A 819 2.15 26.25 -32.08
N GLY A 820 3.38 26.36 -32.55
CA GLY A 820 4.61 26.24 -31.75
C GLY A 820 5.10 24.79 -31.59
N LEU A 821 4.56 23.85 -32.34
CA LEU A 821 5.03 22.45 -32.38
C LEU A 821 5.47 22.08 -33.79
N THR A 822 6.47 21.20 -33.89
CA THR A 822 7.02 20.72 -35.16
C THR A 822 6.54 19.28 -35.42
N PRO A 823 6.04 18.94 -36.63
CA PRO A 823 5.66 17.58 -36.97
C PRO A 823 6.84 16.61 -36.92
N VAL A 824 6.64 15.44 -36.32
CA VAL A 824 7.55 14.29 -36.38
C VAL A 824 6.88 13.23 -37.26
N TYR A 825 7.56 12.86 -38.30
CA TYR A 825 7.12 11.88 -39.29
C TYR A 825 7.68 10.50 -38.94
N ARG A 826 6.86 9.48 -39.01
CA ARG A 826 7.25 8.07 -38.97
C ARG A 826 7.30 7.51 -40.37
N LEU A 827 8.36 6.83 -40.70
CA LEU A 827 8.54 6.15 -41.97
C LEU A 827 8.90 4.69 -41.75
N TYR A 828 8.24 3.81 -42.47
CA TYR A 828 8.42 2.35 -42.42
C TYR A 828 9.13 1.87 -43.69
N ASN A 829 10.18 1.06 -43.54
CA ASN A 829 10.98 0.57 -44.66
C ASN A 829 10.28 -0.49 -45.52
N ASN A 830 8.99 -0.78 -45.27
CA ASN A 830 8.18 -1.78 -45.96
C ASN A 830 8.81 -3.18 -46.01
N GLY A 831 9.59 -3.54 -44.94
CA GLY A 831 10.31 -4.83 -44.85
C GLY A 831 11.53 -4.93 -45.78
N GLN A 832 11.93 -3.85 -46.47
CA GLN A 832 13.12 -3.83 -47.27
C GLN A 832 14.37 -4.08 -46.39
N GLY A 833 15.27 -4.91 -46.87
CA GLY A 833 16.46 -5.26 -46.09
C GLY A 833 16.27 -6.42 -45.11
N GLY A 834 15.05 -6.99 -44.95
CA GLY A 834 14.79 -8.22 -44.20
C GLY A 834 14.43 -8.02 -42.72
N ALA A 835 14.28 -6.78 -42.25
CA ALA A 835 13.69 -6.43 -40.97
C ALA A 835 12.73 -5.25 -41.14
N PRO A 836 11.57 -5.22 -40.44
CA PRO A 836 10.72 -4.06 -40.41
C PRO A 836 11.37 -2.95 -39.58
N ASN A 837 11.80 -1.88 -40.22
CA ASN A 837 12.45 -0.75 -39.57
C ASN A 837 11.61 0.51 -39.67
N HIS A 838 11.63 1.30 -38.59
CA HIS A 838 10.96 2.59 -38.54
C HIS A 838 11.96 3.70 -38.28
N ARG A 839 11.76 4.84 -38.89
CA ARG A 839 12.54 6.04 -38.67
C ARG A 839 11.65 7.20 -38.33
N TYR A 840 12.09 8.04 -37.41
CA TYR A 840 11.36 9.21 -36.90
C TYR A 840 12.17 10.47 -37.18
N THR A 841 11.59 11.45 -37.86
CA THR A 841 12.29 12.67 -38.24
C THR A 841 11.38 13.89 -38.30
N THR A 842 11.89 15.04 -37.93
CA THR A 842 11.27 16.35 -38.21
C THR A 842 11.75 16.97 -39.51
N ASP A 843 12.81 16.38 -40.14
CA ASP A 843 13.41 16.89 -41.36
C ASP A 843 12.61 16.43 -42.59
N VAL A 844 11.92 17.38 -43.24
CA VAL A 844 11.11 17.12 -44.44
C VAL A 844 11.97 16.69 -45.65
N THR A 845 13.25 17.06 -45.69
CA THR A 845 14.17 16.65 -46.77
C THR A 845 14.56 15.18 -46.56
N ALA A 846 14.92 14.80 -45.35
CA ALA A 846 15.16 13.41 -45.01
C ALA A 846 13.94 12.54 -45.26
N ARG A 847 12.74 13.01 -44.90
CA ARG A 847 11.47 12.35 -45.20
C ARG A 847 11.30 12.11 -46.72
N ALA A 848 11.45 13.15 -47.53
CA ALA A 848 11.29 13.05 -48.97
C ALA A 848 12.28 12.05 -49.60
N GLN A 849 13.56 12.08 -49.23
CA GLN A 849 14.59 11.15 -49.68
C GLN A 849 14.27 9.70 -49.31
N MET A 850 13.68 9.47 -48.14
CA MET A 850 13.29 8.11 -47.73
C MET A 850 12.12 7.60 -48.54
N ILE A 851 11.13 8.44 -48.80
CA ILE A 851 9.96 8.08 -49.65
C ILE A 851 10.45 7.72 -51.07
N GLU A 852 11.41 8.49 -51.65
CA GLU A 852 12.04 8.17 -52.91
C GLU A 852 12.77 6.82 -52.89
N ARG A 853 13.26 6.39 -51.75
CA ARG A 853 13.87 5.05 -51.53
C ARG A 853 12.90 3.95 -51.29
N GLY A 854 11.59 4.23 -51.33
CA GLY A 854 10.53 3.25 -51.17
C GLY A 854 10.04 3.04 -49.70
N TRP A 855 10.40 3.93 -48.79
CA TRP A 855 9.83 3.92 -47.44
C TRP A 855 8.41 4.46 -47.46
N VAL A 856 7.55 3.88 -46.64
CA VAL A 856 6.14 4.23 -46.53
C VAL A 856 5.94 5.15 -45.34
N PRO A 857 5.36 6.35 -45.54
CA PRO A 857 5.00 7.21 -44.43
C PRO A 857 3.81 6.67 -43.64
N GLU A 858 3.87 6.69 -42.31
CA GLU A 858 2.84 6.25 -41.39
C GLU A 858 2.49 7.42 -40.44
N GLY A 859 1.22 7.52 -40.03
CA GLY A 859 0.73 8.58 -39.16
C GLY A 859 -0.63 9.13 -39.61
N LEU A 860 -0.99 10.28 -39.07
CA LEU A 860 -2.29 10.93 -39.28
C LEU A 860 -2.21 12.01 -40.37
N GLY A 861 -3.32 12.18 -41.09
CA GLY A 861 -3.48 13.18 -42.12
C GLY A 861 -2.71 12.92 -43.41
N PRO A 862 -2.78 13.83 -44.42
CA PRO A 862 -2.16 13.62 -45.71
C PRO A 862 -0.61 13.62 -45.67
N ASP A 863 -0.03 14.23 -44.65
CA ASP A 863 1.41 14.27 -44.45
C ASP A 863 1.94 13.14 -43.56
N ALA A 864 1.04 12.25 -43.06
CA ALA A 864 1.37 11.15 -42.18
C ALA A 864 2.21 11.60 -40.96
N VAL A 865 1.69 12.52 -40.17
CA VAL A 865 2.30 13.02 -38.95
C VAL A 865 2.05 12.07 -37.80
N GLU A 866 3.10 11.59 -37.15
CA GLU A 866 3.01 10.66 -36.02
C GLU A 866 2.94 11.39 -34.67
N MET A 867 3.76 12.43 -34.51
CA MET A 867 3.94 13.16 -33.25
C MET A 867 4.16 14.64 -33.52
N CYS A 868 3.99 15.45 -32.47
CA CYS A 868 4.27 16.90 -32.52
C CYS A 868 5.33 17.26 -31.46
N SER A 869 6.53 17.58 -31.91
CA SER A 869 7.67 17.95 -31.09
C SER A 869 7.59 19.40 -30.60
N PRO A 870 7.85 19.71 -29.32
CA PRO A 870 8.05 21.09 -28.88
C PRO A 870 9.27 21.71 -29.55
N LEU A 871 9.23 23.03 -29.79
CA LEU A 871 10.34 23.78 -30.41
C LEU A 871 11.60 23.82 -29.52
#